data_a333f076288d0448cf308e972f649ffa
#
_entry.id   a333f076288d0448cf308e972f649ffa
#
_cell.length_a   1.000
_cell.length_b   1.000
_cell.length_c   1.000
_cell.angle_alpha   90.00
_cell.angle_beta   90.00
_cell.angle_gamma   90.00
#
_symmetry.space_group_name_H-M   'P 1'
#
loop_
_entity.id
_entity.type
_entity.pdbx_description
1 polymer ?
#
loop_
_entity_poly.entity_id
_entity_poly.type
_entity_poly.pdbx_seq_one_letter_code
_entity_poly.pdbx_strand_id
1 'polypeptide(L)'
;MSDNGPSAARPSEDPEVARLRAVAEAAEAELRLARARADLAEAEAAAARARAAEAASSSAAGAAPRAPVADESGAAVPTLAPASPTASNPMPSSPAPGSAPPSSPATAAPAAATTAAAAPAPAPLTDAQVSTIAAGYAADGASLDLGVLMNGGPVASVPIRIPLAMTNRHGLIAGATGTGKTRTLQLLAEQLSGQGVPVFAADIKGDLSGIAAPGAPSDKLAARTAALGQDWSPRSYPTEFFALGDDAGSGIPVRATVSGFGPLLLSRVLGLNATQESSLGLVFHYADEKGLALVDLPDLRAVLTYLISAEGKDELKGIGGLSSATAGVILRELVAFSSAGADTFFGEPELDVSVFLRTAADGSGIVSLLEVPNVASRPELYSTFLMYLLAELYEVLPEVGDLDKPKLVFFFDEAHLLFRDASKAFLSAITQTVRLIRSKGVGVFFVTQTPKDVPGDVLAQLGSRVQHALRAFTPDDATALRASVRTYPDSGYDLERVLQELGTGEAIVTVMNERGAPTPVAWTRLFAPRASMSPIPAETMASAVAASALFVTYGTPIDPESAREILGARMQAAADARAAAEKAKQDAADAAEYAKQKAAIDKAHAEAQKKAQREYDRILKSTAGSSRRSSAPTAPLDDLLGRGTTKSLVNGVIRGLFGTGRRR
;
A
#
# COMPACT_ATOMS: atom_id res chain seq x y z
N MET A 1 36.89 46.31 59.44
CA MET A 1 36.30 47.43 58.72
C MET A 1 36.29 46.97 57.25
N SER A 2 35.22 46.32 56.87
CA SER A 2 35.05 45.75 55.56
C SER A 2 33.77 46.40 54.95
N ASP A 3 34.00 47.17 53.94
CA ASP A 3 32.99 47.92 53.24
C ASP A 3 32.41 47.02 52.14
N ASN A 4 31.12 46.65 52.29
CA ASN A 4 30.33 45.91 51.30
C ASN A 4 29.33 46.87 50.70
N GLY A 5 29.66 47.46 49.56
CA GLY A 5 28.72 48.22 48.74
C GLY A 5 27.73 47.28 47.99
N PRO A 6 26.47 47.67 47.83
CA PRO A 6 25.47 46.83 47.21
C PRO A 6 25.63 46.78 45.69
N SER A 7 25.70 45.54 45.15
CA SER A 7 25.63 45.23 43.71
C SER A 7 24.28 45.67 43.17
N ALA A 8 24.29 46.59 42.21
CA ALA A 8 23.08 47.01 41.47
C ALA A 8 22.54 45.84 40.67
N ALA A 9 21.33 45.38 41.02
CA ALA A 9 20.56 44.42 40.26
C ALA A 9 20.16 45.04 38.89
N ARG A 10 20.49 44.33 37.81
CA ARG A 10 19.98 44.67 36.48
C ARG A 10 18.46 44.54 36.46
N PRO A 11 17.73 45.44 35.80
CA PRO A 11 16.29 45.34 35.70
C PRO A 11 15.95 44.01 34.98
N SER A 12 15.01 43.28 35.56
CA SER A 12 14.46 42.07 34.96
C SER A 12 13.74 42.42 33.65
N GLU A 13 14.19 41.85 32.55
CA GLU A 13 13.56 41.97 31.24
C GLU A 13 12.10 41.47 31.35
N ASP A 14 11.16 42.21 30.78
CA ASP A 14 9.74 41.84 30.74
C ASP A 14 9.58 40.47 30.09
N PRO A 15 8.94 39.49 30.73
CA PRO A 15 8.80 38.13 30.20
C PRO A 15 8.11 38.08 28.82
N GLU A 16 7.28 39.06 28.48
CA GLU A 16 6.64 39.16 27.18
C GLU A 16 7.64 39.60 26.08
N VAL A 17 8.56 40.53 26.43
CA VAL A 17 9.63 40.99 25.53
C VAL A 17 10.62 39.85 25.29
N ALA A 18 10.99 39.08 26.32
CA ALA A 18 11.88 37.91 26.21
C ALA A 18 11.24 36.82 25.31
N ARG A 19 9.93 36.60 25.42
CA ARG A 19 9.19 35.65 24.58
C ARG A 19 9.13 36.08 23.11
N LEU A 20 8.86 37.37 22.85
CA LEU A 20 8.83 37.90 21.50
C LEU A 20 10.22 37.86 20.83
N ARG A 21 11.28 38.08 21.63
CA ARG A 21 12.67 37.98 21.14
C ARG A 21 13.03 36.54 20.78
N ALA A 22 12.66 35.56 21.61
CA ALA A 22 12.86 34.13 21.31
C ALA A 22 12.10 33.69 20.06
N VAL A 23 10.88 34.17 19.84
CA VAL A 23 10.11 33.90 18.61
C VAL A 23 10.78 34.52 17.38
N ALA A 24 11.30 35.77 17.49
CA ALA A 24 12.01 36.41 16.39
C ALA A 24 13.33 35.69 16.04
N GLU A 25 14.09 35.27 17.04
CA GLU A 25 15.35 34.49 16.85
C GLU A 25 15.08 33.12 16.22
N ALA A 26 13.98 32.45 16.62
CA ALA A 26 13.55 31.20 16.02
C ALA A 26 13.16 31.40 14.54
N ALA A 27 12.40 32.44 14.22
CA ALA A 27 12.01 32.76 12.83
C ALA A 27 13.23 33.11 11.96
N GLU A 28 14.22 33.84 12.49
CA GLU A 28 15.47 34.09 11.78
C GLU A 28 16.30 32.84 11.53
N ALA A 29 16.33 31.90 12.50
CA ALA A 29 17.01 30.63 12.34
C ALA A 29 16.33 29.75 11.25
N GLU A 30 15.02 29.70 11.23
CA GLU A 30 14.27 29.02 10.18
C GLU A 30 14.50 29.63 8.79
N LEU A 31 14.55 30.95 8.70
CA LEU A 31 14.82 31.63 7.44
C LEU A 31 16.24 31.33 6.92
N ARG A 32 17.24 31.26 7.82
CA ARG A 32 18.63 30.87 7.47
C ARG A 32 18.67 29.42 7.00
N LEU A 33 17.94 28.51 7.68
CA LEU A 33 17.87 27.12 7.29
C LEU A 33 17.18 26.93 5.93
N ALA A 34 16.11 27.68 5.66
CA ALA A 34 15.41 27.65 4.40
C ALA A 34 16.31 28.16 3.24
N ARG A 35 17.09 29.22 3.45
CA ARG A 35 18.06 29.70 2.47
C ARG A 35 19.15 28.67 2.19
N ALA A 36 19.76 28.09 3.22
CA ALA A 36 20.78 27.06 3.05
C ALA A 36 20.26 25.81 2.29
N ARG A 37 19.00 25.45 2.50
CA ARG A 37 18.35 24.35 1.74
C ARG A 37 18.12 24.74 0.27
N ALA A 38 17.76 25.98 -0.01
CA ALA A 38 17.58 26.46 -1.38
C ALA A 38 18.93 26.48 -2.14
N ASP A 39 20.00 26.96 -1.50
CA ASP A 39 21.36 27.00 -2.07
C ASP A 39 21.88 25.58 -2.34
N LEU A 40 21.59 24.62 -1.46
CA LEU A 40 21.95 23.21 -1.65
C LEU A 40 21.19 22.60 -2.83
N ALA A 41 19.90 22.86 -2.94
CA ALA A 41 19.07 22.35 -4.03
C ALA A 41 19.51 22.93 -5.40
N GLU A 42 19.94 24.19 -5.42
CA GLU A 42 20.48 24.82 -6.62
C GLU A 42 21.82 24.22 -7.04
N ALA A 43 22.70 23.94 -6.07
CA ALA A 43 23.97 23.26 -6.29
C ALA A 43 23.77 21.81 -6.80
N GLU A 44 22.82 21.06 -6.25
CA GLU A 44 22.48 19.73 -6.73
C GLU A 44 21.88 19.74 -8.16
N ALA A 45 21.03 20.71 -8.45
CA ALA A 45 20.49 20.89 -9.80
C ALA A 45 21.58 21.26 -10.81
N ALA A 46 22.56 22.07 -10.42
CA ALA A 46 23.71 22.42 -11.25
C ALA A 46 24.61 21.19 -11.51
N ALA A 47 24.86 20.38 -10.47
CA ALA A 47 25.61 19.13 -10.59
C ALA A 47 24.89 18.10 -11.49
N ALA A 48 23.57 18.00 -11.40
CA ALA A 48 22.77 17.13 -12.26
C ALA A 48 22.82 17.57 -13.74
N ARG A 49 22.77 18.87 -14.00
CA ARG A 49 22.92 19.42 -15.38
C ARG A 49 24.33 19.16 -15.95
N ALA A 50 25.38 19.28 -15.11
CA ALA A 50 26.74 18.98 -15.53
C ALA A 50 26.91 17.49 -15.91
N ARG A 51 26.38 16.56 -15.11
CA ARG A 51 26.39 15.12 -15.40
C ARG A 51 25.61 14.78 -16.69
N ALA A 52 24.47 15.43 -16.92
CA ALA A 52 23.70 15.25 -18.14
C ALA A 52 24.43 15.75 -19.40
N ALA A 53 25.16 16.86 -19.28
CA ALA A 53 25.99 17.38 -20.36
C ALA A 53 27.19 16.46 -20.67
N GLU A 54 27.78 15.87 -19.65
CA GLU A 54 28.91 14.90 -19.80
C GLU A 54 28.43 13.59 -20.44
N ALA A 55 27.25 13.10 -20.07
CA ALA A 55 26.63 11.93 -20.71
C ALA A 55 26.24 12.19 -22.17
N ALA A 56 25.77 13.40 -22.51
CA ALA A 56 25.46 13.78 -23.88
C ALA A 56 26.73 13.88 -24.75
N SER A 57 27.85 14.38 -24.20
CA SER A 57 29.13 14.47 -24.92
C SER A 57 29.78 13.10 -25.14
N SER A 58 29.63 12.16 -24.22
CA SER A 58 30.13 10.79 -24.37
C SER A 58 29.33 9.98 -25.40
N SER A 59 28.03 10.25 -25.52
CA SER A 59 27.15 9.64 -26.54
C SER A 59 27.45 10.14 -27.96
N ALA A 60 27.95 11.37 -28.12
CA ALA A 60 28.29 11.96 -29.42
C ALA A 60 29.66 11.46 -29.99
N ALA A 61 30.52 10.90 -29.15
CA ALA A 61 31.84 10.40 -29.57
C ALA A 61 31.84 8.97 -30.16
N GLY A 62 30.68 8.30 -30.17
CA GLY A 62 30.55 6.90 -30.61
C GLY A 62 29.98 6.66 -32.02
N ALA A 63 29.62 7.70 -32.78
CA ALA A 63 28.99 7.58 -34.08
C ALA A 63 29.91 8.03 -35.23
N ALA A 64 30.72 7.17 -35.77
CA ALA A 64 31.34 7.36 -37.08
C ALA A 64 30.47 6.71 -38.18
N PRO A 65 30.27 7.35 -39.33
CA PRO A 65 29.31 6.91 -40.34
C PRO A 65 29.89 5.82 -41.25
N ARG A 66 29.18 4.71 -41.42
CA ARG A 66 29.38 3.75 -42.51
C ARG A 66 28.45 4.11 -43.67
N ALA A 67 29.05 4.28 -44.86
CA ALA A 67 28.38 4.58 -46.12
C ALA A 67 27.47 3.42 -46.62
N PRO A 68 26.49 3.75 -47.51
CA PRO A 68 25.46 2.81 -47.92
C PRO A 68 25.87 1.98 -49.13
N VAL A 69 25.41 0.73 -49.17
CA VAL A 69 25.34 -0.09 -50.37
C VAL A 69 23.87 -0.23 -50.74
N ALA A 70 23.54 0.18 -51.97
CA ALA A 70 22.26 0.00 -52.63
C ALA A 70 22.09 -1.45 -53.11
N ASP A 71 20.91 -2.01 -53.12
CA ASP A 71 20.12 -2.43 -54.29
C ASP A 71 18.89 -3.25 -53.88
N GLU A 72 17.84 -2.78 -54.34
CA GLU A 72 16.78 -3.15 -55.30
C GLU A 72 15.77 -4.26 -54.92
N SER A 73 14.53 -3.87 -55.19
CA SER A 73 13.36 -4.65 -55.62
C SER A 73 12.72 -5.59 -54.58
N GLY A 74 11.45 -5.53 -54.28
CA GLY A 74 10.26 -5.18 -54.99
C GLY A 74 9.10 -6.05 -54.47
N ALA A 75 7.97 -5.45 -54.33
CA ALA A 75 6.64 -6.05 -54.43
C ALA A 75 5.93 -6.75 -53.27
N ALA A 76 4.84 -6.09 -52.87
CA ALA A 76 3.48 -6.60 -52.69
C ALA A 76 3.06 -7.34 -51.39
N VAL A 77 2.20 -6.65 -50.67
CA VAL A 77 1.16 -7.13 -49.72
C VAL A 77 0.15 -8.00 -50.51
N PRO A 78 -0.44 -9.07 -49.94
CA PRO A 78 -1.76 -8.85 -49.36
C PRO A 78 -2.09 -9.62 -48.06
N THR A 79 -2.98 -9.01 -47.32
CA THR A 79 -3.86 -9.44 -46.25
C THR A 79 -4.50 -10.82 -46.45
N LEU A 80 -4.67 -11.61 -45.39
CA LEU A 80 -5.89 -12.31 -44.97
C LEU A 80 -5.70 -13.16 -43.71
N ALA A 81 -6.55 -12.98 -42.73
CA ALA A 81 -6.86 -13.87 -41.62
C ALA A 81 -8.03 -14.81 -42.05
N PRO A 82 -8.59 -15.67 -41.19
CA PRO A 82 -8.07 -16.65 -40.22
C PRO A 82 -8.65 -18.07 -40.48
N ALA A 83 -8.12 -19.11 -39.83
CA ALA A 83 -8.89 -20.31 -39.45
C ALA A 83 -8.06 -21.32 -38.63
N SER A 84 -8.57 -21.70 -37.48
CA SER A 84 -8.37 -23.01 -36.83
C SER A 84 -9.35 -24.01 -37.44
N PRO A 85 -9.39 -25.33 -37.20
CA PRO A 85 -8.73 -26.14 -36.18
C PRO A 85 -8.30 -27.58 -36.62
N THR A 86 -7.85 -28.35 -35.62
CA THR A 86 -7.94 -29.83 -35.44
C THR A 86 -6.85 -30.76 -35.93
N ALA A 87 -6.47 -31.57 -34.97
CA ALA A 87 -6.38 -33.05 -34.95
C ALA A 87 -5.00 -33.74 -35.02
N SER A 88 -4.69 -34.40 -33.89
CA SER A 88 -4.31 -35.82 -33.77
C SER A 88 -2.90 -36.28 -34.18
N ASN A 89 -2.14 -36.67 -33.15
CA ASN A 89 -1.36 -37.91 -32.93
C ASN A 89 -0.78 -38.66 -34.15
N PRO A 90 0.28 -39.52 -34.02
CA PRO A 90 0.58 -40.39 -32.88
C PRO A 90 2.09 -40.61 -32.56
N MET A 91 2.31 -41.26 -31.40
CA MET A 91 3.56 -41.98 -31.02
C MET A 91 3.90 -43.13 -31.96
N PRO A 92 5.16 -43.60 -31.93
CA PRO A 92 5.38 -45.05 -31.94
C PRO A 92 6.30 -45.53 -30.79
N SER A 93 5.81 -46.41 -30.00
CA SER A 93 6.09 -47.85 -29.75
C SER A 93 7.52 -48.28 -29.52
N SER A 94 7.69 -48.88 -28.33
CA SER A 94 8.78 -49.79 -27.91
C SER A 94 8.92 -51.03 -28.80
N PRO A 95 10.05 -51.77 -28.65
CA PRO A 95 9.90 -53.18 -28.29
C PRO A 95 10.83 -53.68 -27.17
N ALA A 96 10.30 -54.51 -26.28
CA ALA A 96 10.96 -55.62 -25.61
C ALA A 96 10.63 -56.91 -26.41
N PRO A 97 11.16 -58.14 -26.12
CA PRO A 97 11.78 -58.66 -24.92
C PRO A 97 12.91 -59.70 -25.18
N GLY A 98 13.58 -60.19 -24.12
CA GLY A 98 14.48 -61.35 -24.19
C GLY A 98 14.81 -61.96 -22.83
N SER A 99 14.09 -62.93 -22.51
CA SER A 99 14.15 -64.16 -21.66
C SER A 99 15.36 -64.41 -20.71
N ALA A 100 14.99 -64.77 -19.51
CA ALA A 100 15.73 -65.50 -18.48
C ALA A 100 15.87 -67.02 -18.84
N PRO A 101 16.36 -67.97 -17.97
CA PRO A 101 16.92 -68.02 -16.63
C PRO A 101 18.08 -69.05 -16.50
N PRO A 102 18.37 -69.83 -15.41
CA PRO A 102 18.46 -69.59 -13.97
C PRO A 102 19.75 -70.15 -13.34
N SER A 103 20.06 -69.76 -12.09
CA SER A 103 20.72 -70.67 -11.15
C SER A 103 20.82 -70.05 -9.73
N SER A 104 20.12 -70.58 -8.77
CA SER A 104 20.43 -70.56 -7.33
C SER A 104 21.11 -71.89 -7.00
N PRO A 105 21.68 -72.15 -5.82
CA PRO A 105 21.73 -71.39 -4.55
C PRO A 105 23.12 -71.42 -3.88
N ALA A 106 23.36 -70.50 -2.93
CA ALA A 106 24.25 -70.80 -1.79
C ALA A 106 23.88 -69.95 -0.60
N THR A 107 23.40 -70.64 0.42
CA THR A 107 23.12 -70.21 1.78
C THR A 107 24.40 -69.67 2.43
N ALA A 108 24.36 -68.42 2.93
CA ALA A 108 25.30 -67.93 3.93
C ALA A 108 24.55 -67.16 5.00
N ALA A 109 24.74 -67.52 6.26
CA ALA A 109 24.14 -67.00 7.45
C ALA A 109 24.38 -65.48 7.69
N PRO A 110 23.51 -64.77 8.47
CA PRO A 110 23.67 -63.34 8.68
C PRO A 110 24.80 -63.07 9.67
N ALA A 111 25.85 -62.38 9.17
CA ALA A 111 26.81 -61.71 10.03
C ALA A 111 26.12 -60.49 10.64
N ALA A 112 26.04 -60.42 11.96
CA ALA A 112 25.62 -59.27 12.74
C ALA A 112 26.48 -58.08 12.36
N ALA A 113 25.89 -57.13 11.59
CA ALA A 113 26.49 -55.85 11.38
C ALA A 113 26.40 -55.06 12.70
N THR A 114 27.46 -55.10 13.46
CA THR A 114 27.74 -54.11 14.49
C THR A 114 27.82 -52.76 13.78
N THR A 115 26.75 -51.95 13.95
CA THR A 115 26.79 -50.53 13.61
C THR A 115 27.87 -49.89 14.46
N ALA A 116 29.08 -49.79 13.90
CA ALA A 116 30.10 -48.92 14.47
C ALA A 116 29.49 -47.50 14.49
N ALA A 117 29.25 -46.98 15.69
CA ALA A 117 28.92 -45.57 15.88
C ALA A 117 30.00 -44.76 15.17
N ALA A 118 29.63 -43.99 14.16
CA ALA A 118 30.55 -43.10 13.47
C ALA A 118 31.23 -42.25 14.57
N ALA A 119 32.57 -42.20 14.51
CA ALA A 119 33.33 -41.37 15.44
C ALA A 119 32.82 -39.94 15.33
N PRO A 120 32.60 -39.22 16.43
CA PRO A 120 32.11 -37.85 16.41
C PRO A 120 33.07 -37.02 15.56
N ALA A 121 32.49 -36.19 14.69
CA ALA A 121 33.26 -35.22 13.91
C ALA A 121 34.11 -34.37 14.88
N PRO A 122 35.34 -33.97 14.49
CA PRO A 122 36.21 -33.20 15.36
C PRO A 122 35.49 -31.92 15.80
N ALA A 123 35.49 -31.66 17.12
CA ALA A 123 34.87 -30.47 17.70
C ALA A 123 35.57 -29.21 17.19
N PRO A 124 34.89 -28.25 16.53
CA PRO A 124 35.52 -27.07 15.97
C PRO A 124 35.95 -26.04 17.03
N LEU A 125 35.38 -26.12 18.25
CA LEU A 125 35.64 -25.18 19.35
C LEU A 125 36.40 -25.86 20.51
N THR A 126 37.28 -25.10 21.11
CA THR A 126 37.95 -25.46 22.39
C THR A 126 36.98 -25.33 23.58
N ASP A 127 37.28 -25.99 24.70
CA ASP A 127 36.49 -25.88 25.93
C ASP A 127 36.41 -24.43 26.45
N ALA A 128 37.45 -23.65 26.27
CA ALA A 128 37.46 -22.23 26.65
C ALA A 128 36.46 -21.42 25.79
N GLN A 129 36.38 -21.70 24.49
CA GLN A 129 35.43 -21.06 23.58
C GLN A 129 33.99 -21.47 23.90
N VAL A 130 33.77 -22.77 24.19
CA VAL A 130 32.46 -23.28 24.65
C VAL A 130 32.03 -22.57 25.93
N SER A 131 32.93 -22.42 26.91
CA SER A 131 32.65 -21.72 28.17
C SER A 131 32.33 -20.24 27.95
N THR A 132 33.05 -19.58 27.03
CA THR A 132 32.78 -18.18 26.67
C THR A 132 31.39 -18.03 26.02
N ILE A 133 30.98 -18.94 25.13
CA ILE A 133 29.66 -18.93 24.54
C ILE A 133 28.60 -19.18 25.61
N ALA A 134 28.79 -20.18 26.49
CA ALA A 134 27.86 -20.47 27.57
C ALA A 134 27.62 -19.26 28.47
N ALA A 135 28.68 -18.53 28.83
CA ALA A 135 28.60 -17.31 29.62
C ALA A 135 27.92 -16.16 28.85
N GLY A 136 28.14 -16.08 27.53
CA GLY A 136 27.55 -15.03 26.69
C GLY A 136 26.03 -15.16 26.48
N TYR A 137 25.49 -16.38 26.62
CA TYR A 137 24.04 -16.68 26.49
C TYR A 137 23.38 -16.97 27.84
N ALA A 138 24.08 -16.84 28.95
CA ALA A 138 23.47 -16.86 30.27
C ALA A 138 22.56 -15.64 30.43
N ALA A 139 21.30 -15.84 30.76
CA ALA A 139 20.33 -14.79 31.02
C ALA A 139 19.89 -14.86 32.48
N ASP A 140 19.87 -13.72 33.17
CA ASP A 140 19.41 -13.63 34.55
C ASP A 140 17.89 -13.50 34.67
N GLY A 141 17.22 -13.11 33.56
CA GLY A 141 15.77 -12.91 33.46
C GLY A 141 15.05 -13.92 32.56
N ALA A 142 13.79 -13.60 32.22
CA ALA A 142 13.02 -14.37 31.25
C ALA A 142 13.70 -14.37 29.89
N SER A 143 13.69 -15.51 29.22
CA SER A 143 14.36 -15.69 27.92
C SER A 143 13.56 -16.58 26.99
N LEU A 144 13.85 -16.47 25.68
CA LEU A 144 13.37 -17.36 24.64
C LEU A 144 14.47 -18.38 24.33
N ASP A 145 14.17 -19.66 24.52
CA ASP A 145 15.10 -20.74 24.26
C ASP A 145 15.13 -21.08 22.76
N LEU A 146 16.21 -20.75 22.08
CA LEU A 146 16.38 -21.06 20.64
C LEU A 146 16.80 -22.52 20.40
N GLY A 147 17.69 -23.04 21.25
CA GLY A 147 18.27 -24.36 21.06
C GLY A 147 19.52 -24.55 21.90
N VAL A 148 20.43 -25.41 21.43
CA VAL A 148 21.69 -25.70 22.11
C VAL A 148 22.88 -25.54 21.16
N LEU A 149 24.05 -25.26 21.73
CA LEU A 149 25.31 -25.14 20.99
C LEU A 149 25.63 -26.45 20.24
N MET A 150 26.18 -26.32 19.03
CA MET A 150 26.77 -27.41 18.26
C MET A 150 28.29 -27.35 18.36
N ASN A 151 28.92 -28.45 18.80
CA ASN A 151 30.37 -28.62 18.83
C ASN A 151 30.76 -30.07 18.56
N GLY A 152 30.79 -30.48 17.29
CA GLY A 152 30.92 -31.87 16.88
C GLY A 152 29.63 -32.70 17.08
N GLY A 153 28.67 -32.16 17.83
CA GLY A 153 27.35 -32.67 18.18
C GLY A 153 26.62 -31.66 19.06
N PRO A 154 25.33 -31.86 19.38
CA PRO A 154 24.59 -30.96 20.27
C PRO A 154 25.13 -31.02 21.70
N VAL A 155 25.41 -29.84 22.28
CA VAL A 155 25.86 -29.68 23.67
C VAL A 155 24.67 -29.21 24.51
N ALA A 156 23.86 -30.13 25.01
CA ALA A 156 22.61 -29.83 25.73
C ALA A 156 22.81 -28.97 26.99
N SER A 157 24.03 -28.97 27.57
CA SER A 157 24.38 -28.13 28.73
C SER A 157 24.63 -26.64 28.37
N VAL A 158 24.69 -26.27 27.08
CA VAL A 158 24.94 -24.89 26.63
C VAL A 158 23.72 -24.40 25.81
N PRO A 159 22.66 -23.94 26.51
CA PRO A 159 21.49 -23.38 25.83
C PRO A 159 21.80 -22.03 25.19
N ILE A 160 21.26 -21.80 24.01
CA ILE A 160 21.35 -20.54 23.27
C ILE A 160 20.01 -19.83 23.38
N ARG A 161 20.00 -18.59 23.91
CA ARG A 161 18.80 -17.88 24.34
C ARG A 161 18.78 -16.43 23.84
N ILE A 162 17.58 -15.89 23.72
CA ILE A 162 17.37 -14.44 23.55
C ILE A 162 16.75 -13.93 24.86
N PRO A 163 17.35 -12.97 25.59
CA PRO A 163 16.67 -12.36 26.73
C PRO A 163 15.36 -11.71 26.27
N LEU A 164 14.28 -11.94 27.00
CA LEU A 164 12.93 -11.47 26.60
C LEU A 164 12.90 -9.94 26.47
N ALA A 165 13.54 -9.23 27.41
CA ALA A 165 13.66 -7.78 27.39
C ALA A 165 14.40 -7.25 26.14
N MET A 166 15.23 -8.07 25.48
CA MET A 166 15.98 -7.68 24.30
C MET A 166 15.24 -7.92 22.97
N THR A 167 14.07 -8.51 23.01
CA THR A 167 13.30 -8.76 21.77
C THR A 167 12.76 -7.48 21.15
N ASN A 168 12.63 -6.37 21.88
CA ASN A 168 12.34 -5.03 21.32
C ASN A 168 13.52 -4.40 20.58
N ARG A 169 14.72 -5.02 20.59
CA ARG A 169 15.90 -4.60 19.83
C ARG A 169 15.91 -5.15 18.40
N HIS A 170 14.76 -5.67 17.98
CA HIS A 170 14.51 -6.20 16.65
C HIS A 170 15.41 -7.38 16.27
N GLY A 171 15.09 -8.05 15.19
CA GLY A 171 15.84 -9.21 14.76
C GLY A 171 15.73 -9.55 13.28
N LEU A 172 16.64 -10.41 12.84
CA LEU A 172 16.67 -10.99 11.50
C LEU A 172 16.68 -12.51 11.61
N ILE A 173 15.79 -13.18 10.89
CA ILE A 173 15.83 -14.62 10.64
C ILE A 173 16.06 -14.80 9.14
N ALA A 174 17.26 -15.20 8.74
CA ALA A 174 17.61 -15.32 7.33
C ALA A 174 18.10 -16.71 6.95
N GLY A 175 17.93 -17.11 5.69
CA GLY A 175 18.43 -18.38 5.17
C GLY A 175 17.68 -18.90 3.96
N ALA A 176 18.26 -19.81 3.22
CA ALA A 176 17.66 -20.38 2.02
C ALA A 176 16.33 -21.11 2.30
N THR A 177 15.52 -21.31 1.29
CA THR A 177 14.26 -22.05 1.40
C THR A 177 14.49 -23.47 1.93
N GLY A 178 13.63 -23.94 2.85
CA GLY A 178 13.70 -25.27 3.43
C GLY A 178 14.74 -25.46 4.55
N THR A 179 15.42 -24.41 5.00
CA THR A 179 16.42 -24.46 6.07
C THR A 179 15.83 -24.40 7.49
N GLY A 180 14.56 -23.99 7.62
CA GLY A 180 13.85 -23.97 8.91
C GLY A 180 13.44 -22.58 9.41
N LYS A 181 13.50 -21.52 8.59
CA LYS A 181 13.12 -20.15 8.98
C LYS A 181 11.72 -20.05 9.61
N THR A 182 10.69 -20.54 8.91
CA THR A 182 9.31 -20.53 9.41
C THR A 182 9.18 -21.26 10.75
N ARG A 183 9.95 -22.35 10.96
CA ARG A 183 9.93 -23.08 12.24
C ARG A 183 10.63 -22.29 13.35
N THR A 184 11.64 -21.51 13.03
CA THR A 184 12.27 -20.59 13.98
C THR A 184 11.33 -19.44 14.35
N LEU A 185 10.63 -18.87 13.37
CA LEU A 185 9.58 -17.87 13.62
C LEU A 185 8.51 -18.46 14.53
N GLN A 186 7.97 -19.63 14.19
CA GLN A 186 6.96 -20.33 14.98
C GLN A 186 7.44 -20.58 16.42
N LEU A 187 8.67 -21.10 16.60
CA LEU A 187 9.27 -21.35 17.92
C LEU A 187 9.35 -20.08 18.78
N LEU A 188 9.71 -18.94 18.18
CA LEU A 188 9.76 -17.66 18.89
C LEU A 188 8.37 -17.14 19.22
N ALA A 189 7.43 -17.21 18.28
CA ALA A 189 6.04 -16.78 18.46
C ALA A 189 5.34 -17.57 19.59
N GLU A 190 5.53 -18.90 19.63
CA GLU A 190 5.01 -19.76 20.68
C GLU A 190 5.52 -19.38 22.08
N GLN A 191 6.82 -19.12 22.20
CA GLN A 191 7.43 -18.77 23.48
C GLN A 191 7.05 -17.36 23.92
N LEU A 192 6.98 -16.40 23.00
CA LEU A 192 6.47 -15.05 23.26
C LEU A 192 5.04 -15.12 23.80
N SER A 193 4.15 -15.79 23.07
CA SER A 193 2.77 -16.02 23.49
C SER A 193 2.69 -16.66 24.87
N GLY A 194 3.45 -17.74 25.12
CA GLY A 194 3.48 -18.44 26.40
C GLY A 194 3.99 -17.58 27.57
N GLN A 195 4.74 -16.53 27.31
CA GLN A 195 5.21 -15.54 28.30
C GLN A 195 4.32 -14.28 28.38
N GLY A 196 3.14 -14.33 27.76
CA GLY A 196 2.16 -13.23 27.80
C GLY A 196 2.56 -12.04 26.94
N VAL A 197 3.33 -12.26 25.87
CA VAL A 197 3.66 -11.24 24.86
C VAL A 197 2.82 -11.51 23.62
N PRO A 198 1.94 -10.59 23.23
CA PRO A 198 1.22 -10.67 21.97
C PRO A 198 2.18 -10.70 20.77
N VAL A 199 1.78 -11.42 19.74
CA VAL A 199 2.56 -11.58 18.51
C VAL A 199 1.69 -11.22 17.32
N PHE A 200 2.25 -10.45 16.38
CA PHE A 200 1.68 -10.29 15.05
C PHE A 200 2.62 -10.94 14.03
N ALA A 201 2.09 -11.77 13.14
CA ALA A 201 2.87 -12.33 12.05
C ALA A 201 2.09 -12.28 10.74
N ALA A 202 2.75 -11.86 9.67
CA ALA A 202 2.20 -11.93 8.33
C ALA A 202 2.53 -13.30 7.73
N ASP A 203 1.52 -14.09 7.42
CA ASP A 203 1.65 -15.42 6.83
C ASP A 203 1.35 -15.39 5.34
N ILE A 204 2.41 -15.33 4.54
CA ILE A 204 2.30 -15.28 3.08
C ILE A 204 2.09 -16.68 2.48
N LYS A 205 2.55 -17.70 3.18
CA LYS A 205 2.51 -19.09 2.71
C LYS A 205 1.37 -19.92 3.29
N GLY A 206 0.70 -19.40 4.32
CA GLY A 206 -0.34 -20.10 5.07
C GLY A 206 0.21 -21.25 5.92
N ASP A 207 1.55 -21.29 6.19
CA ASP A 207 2.19 -22.39 6.91
C ASP A 207 2.40 -22.11 8.41
N LEU A 208 2.00 -20.95 8.93
CA LEU A 208 2.03 -20.56 10.34
C LEU A 208 0.72 -20.88 11.07
N SER A 209 -0.38 -21.06 10.36
CA SER A 209 -1.71 -21.32 10.96
C SER A 209 -1.72 -22.54 11.91
N GLY A 210 -0.75 -23.46 11.75
CA GLY A 210 -0.55 -24.60 12.64
C GLY A 210 -0.30 -24.25 14.11
N ILE A 211 0.11 -23.00 14.42
CA ILE A 211 0.32 -22.54 15.80
C ILE A 211 -0.96 -22.63 16.66
N ALA A 212 -2.13 -22.60 16.03
CA ALA A 212 -3.43 -22.77 16.66
C ALA A 212 -3.75 -24.21 17.09
N ALA A 213 -2.98 -25.20 16.64
CA ALA A 213 -3.22 -26.61 16.92
C ALA A 213 -2.00 -27.26 17.58
N PRO A 214 -2.19 -28.27 18.46
CA PRO A 214 -1.08 -28.96 19.10
C PRO A 214 -0.28 -29.79 18.06
N GLY A 215 1.04 -29.86 18.26
CA GLY A 215 1.93 -30.62 17.41
C GLY A 215 1.68 -32.14 17.53
N ALA A 216 1.90 -32.87 16.45
CA ALA A 216 1.80 -34.33 16.47
C ALA A 216 3.15 -34.95 16.89
N PRO A 217 3.17 -35.83 17.92
CA PRO A 217 4.38 -36.55 18.28
C PRO A 217 4.81 -37.52 17.18
N SER A 218 6.12 -37.72 17.03
CA SER A 218 6.68 -38.75 16.15
C SER A 218 8.03 -39.23 16.70
N ASP A 219 8.43 -40.44 16.35
CA ASP A 219 9.70 -40.99 16.80
C ASP A 219 10.90 -40.14 16.42
N LYS A 220 10.86 -39.53 15.22
CA LYS A 220 11.91 -38.61 14.73
C LYS A 220 11.96 -37.33 15.58
N LEU A 221 10.81 -36.78 15.97
CA LEU A 221 10.72 -35.62 16.81
C LEU A 221 11.19 -35.92 18.23
N ALA A 222 10.75 -37.05 18.80
CA ALA A 222 11.17 -37.51 20.13
C ALA A 222 12.68 -37.73 20.21
N ALA A 223 13.29 -38.41 19.22
CA ALA A 223 14.74 -38.60 19.15
C ALA A 223 15.49 -37.25 19.05
N ARG A 224 14.97 -36.28 18.26
CA ARG A 224 15.57 -34.97 18.15
C ARG A 224 15.51 -34.20 19.46
N THR A 225 14.35 -34.13 20.09
CA THR A 225 14.13 -33.35 21.32
C THR A 225 14.93 -33.95 22.49
N ALA A 226 14.99 -35.28 22.59
CA ALA A 226 15.83 -35.96 23.56
C ALA A 226 17.32 -35.66 23.40
N ALA A 227 17.83 -35.65 22.14
CA ALA A 227 19.23 -35.31 21.86
C ALA A 227 19.58 -33.87 22.23
N LEU A 228 18.60 -32.95 22.23
CA LEU A 228 18.78 -31.55 22.57
C LEU A 228 18.48 -31.27 24.07
N GLY A 229 18.01 -32.25 24.83
CA GLY A 229 17.53 -32.01 26.20
C GLY A 229 16.29 -31.11 26.26
N GLN A 230 15.51 -31.04 25.18
CA GLN A 230 14.28 -30.27 25.13
C GLN A 230 13.12 -31.07 25.79
N ASP A 231 12.51 -30.48 26.82
CA ASP A 231 11.23 -30.97 27.38
C ASP A 231 10.10 -30.57 26.42
N TRP A 232 9.82 -31.46 25.46
CA TRP A 232 8.83 -31.22 24.42
C TRP A 232 7.51 -31.89 24.74
N SER A 233 6.42 -31.12 24.70
CA SER A 233 5.05 -31.59 24.77
C SER A 233 4.18 -30.85 23.78
N PRO A 234 3.16 -31.48 23.17
CA PRO A 234 2.24 -30.81 22.27
C PRO A 234 1.52 -29.67 22.98
N ARG A 235 1.43 -28.49 22.31
CA ARG A 235 0.69 -27.34 22.81
C ARG A 235 0.14 -26.53 21.66
N SER A 236 -1.06 -25.95 21.82
CA SER A 236 -1.62 -24.91 20.96
C SER A 236 -1.53 -23.55 21.63
N TYR A 237 -1.62 -22.49 20.84
CA TYR A 237 -1.55 -21.13 21.35
C TYR A 237 -2.77 -20.33 20.88
N PRO A 238 -3.25 -19.35 21.68
CA PRO A 238 -4.40 -18.53 21.30
C PRO A 238 -4.06 -17.76 20.03
N THR A 239 -4.83 -17.99 18.97
CA THR A 239 -4.56 -17.47 17.64
C THR A 239 -5.80 -16.83 17.06
N GLU A 240 -5.64 -15.66 16.45
CA GLU A 240 -6.66 -14.99 15.66
C GLU A 240 -6.15 -14.78 14.23
N PHE A 241 -7.05 -14.98 13.26
CA PHE A 241 -6.73 -14.89 11.83
C PHE A 241 -7.31 -13.63 11.25
N PHE A 242 -6.50 -12.86 10.55
CA PHE A 242 -6.85 -11.62 9.86
C PHE A 242 -6.60 -11.76 8.36
N ALA A 243 -7.33 -11.00 7.56
CA ALA A 243 -7.18 -10.99 6.10
C ALA A 243 -7.17 -9.54 5.57
N LEU A 244 -6.43 -9.30 4.49
CA LEU A 244 -6.48 -8.04 3.75
C LEU A 244 -7.54 -8.11 2.66
N GLY A 245 -8.45 -7.16 2.65
CA GLY A 245 -9.46 -7.02 1.60
C GLY A 245 -10.55 -8.08 1.65
N ASP A 246 -11.05 -8.45 0.46
CA ASP A 246 -12.23 -9.31 0.30
C ASP A 246 -11.98 -10.81 0.51
N ASP A 247 -10.78 -11.23 0.87
CA ASP A 247 -10.46 -12.61 1.24
C ASP A 247 -11.08 -13.00 2.61
N ALA A 248 -12.28 -12.51 2.88
CA ALA A 248 -13.03 -12.70 4.13
C ALA A 248 -13.25 -14.17 4.52
N GLY A 249 -12.98 -15.13 3.63
CA GLY A 249 -12.99 -16.56 3.93
C GLY A 249 -11.78 -17.05 4.71
N SER A 250 -10.69 -16.29 4.75
CA SER A 250 -9.42 -16.67 5.39
C SER A 250 -9.11 -15.93 6.69
N GLY A 251 -9.89 -14.90 7.07
CA GLY A 251 -9.63 -14.14 8.27
C GLY A 251 -10.63 -13.03 8.56
N ILE A 252 -10.44 -12.35 9.69
CA ILE A 252 -11.15 -11.13 10.06
C ILE A 252 -10.65 -10.02 9.13
N PRO A 253 -11.55 -9.34 8.39
CA PRO A 253 -11.12 -8.29 7.47
C PRO A 253 -10.45 -7.12 8.19
N VAL A 254 -9.29 -6.71 7.67
CA VAL A 254 -8.57 -5.53 8.15
C VAL A 254 -8.85 -4.38 7.21
N ARG A 255 -9.35 -3.27 7.74
CA ARG A 255 -9.62 -2.04 6.99
C ARG A 255 -9.04 -0.83 7.70
N ALA A 256 -8.70 0.19 6.92
CA ALA A 256 -8.40 1.53 7.39
C ALA A 256 -9.26 2.53 6.65
N THR A 257 -9.58 3.67 7.25
CA THR A 257 -10.17 4.78 6.50
C THR A 257 -9.08 5.59 5.80
N VAL A 258 -9.42 6.26 4.71
CA VAL A 258 -8.49 7.20 4.06
C VAL A 258 -8.14 8.33 5.03
N SER A 259 -9.10 8.81 5.83
CA SER A 259 -8.88 9.80 6.91
C SER A 259 -7.87 9.30 7.93
N GLY A 260 -8.02 8.08 8.46
CA GLY A 260 -7.11 7.47 9.43
C GLY A 260 -5.72 7.21 8.85
N PHE A 261 -5.65 6.80 7.58
CA PHE A 261 -4.38 6.62 6.88
C PHE A 261 -3.58 7.92 6.74
N GLY A 262 -4.28 9.02 6.52
CA GLY A 262 -3.75 10.36 6.46
C GLY A 262 -2.97 10.72 5.20
N PRO A 263 -2.81 12.05 4.94
CA PRO A 263 -2.21 12.53 3.69
C PRO A 263 -0.71 12.22 3.57
N LEU A 264 0.01 12.16 4.69
CA LEU A 264 1.46 11.94 4.68
C LEU A 264 1.82 10.51 4.26
N LEU A 265 1.16 9.50 4.87
CA LEU A 265 1.38 8.10 4.50
C LEU A 265 0.91 7.83 3.09
N LEU A 266 -0.27 8.34 2.71
CA LEU A 266 -0.83 8.17 1.38
C LEU A 266 0.08 8.79 0.31
N SER A 267 0.65 9.97 0.54
CA SER A 267 1.62 10.60 -0.36
C SER A 267 2.85 9.73 -0.60
N ARG A 268 3.36 9.09 0.45
CA ARG A 268 4.53 8.20 0.35
C ARG A 268 4.25 6.94 -0.43
N VAL A 269 3.08 6.34 -0.18
CA VAL A 269 2.63 5.14 -0.91
C VAL A 269 2.43 5.45 -2.39
N LEU A 270 1.82 6.59 -2.71
CA LEU A 270 1.59 7.04 -4.08
C LEU A 270 2.85 7.60 -4.76
N GLY A 271 3.99 7.67 -4.07
CA GLY A 271 5.24 8.20 -4.62
C GLY A 271 5.18 9.69 -4.98
N LEU A 272 4.34 10.48 -4.29
CA LEU A 272 4.15 11.89 -4.57
C LEU A 272 5.37 12.73 -4.18
N ASN A 273 5.65 13.76 -4.97
CA ASN A 273 6.68 14.75 -4.61
C ASN A 273 6.15 15.77 -3.57
N ALA A 274 7.04 16.59 -3.00
CA ALA A 274 6.71 17.55 -1.95
C ALA A 274 5.55 18.51 -2.30
N THR A 275 5.44 18.95 -3.57
CA THR A 275 4.34 19.81 -4.02
C THR A 275 3.01 19.06 -4.05
N GLN A 276 3.02 17.81 -4.50
CA GLN A 276 1.84 16.95 -4.56
C GLN A 276 1.40 16.53 -3.15
N GLU A 277 2.36 16.20 -2.26
CA GLU A 277 2.12 15.90 -0.85
C GLU A 277 1.46 17.09 -0.14
N SER A 278 2.01 18.31 -0.29
CA SER A 278 1.41 19.53 0.26
C SER A 278 0.01 19.78 -0.29
N SER A 279 -0.21 19.52 -1.59
CA SER A 279 -1.52 19.67 -2.23
C SER A 279 -2.53 18.64 -1.71
N LEU A 280 -2.09 17.39 -1.51
CA LEU A 280 -2.92 16.35 -0.91
C LEU A 280 -3.29 16.72 0.54
N GLY A 281 -2.35 17.26 1.31
CA GLY A 281 -2.60 17.78 2.66
C GLY A 281 -3.70 18.86 2.69
N LEU A 282 -3.72 19.77 1.70
CA LEU A 282 -4.79 20.77 1.57
C LEU A 282 -6.15 20.12 1.27
N VAL A 283 -6.18 19.03 0.50
CA VAL A 283 -7.43 18.30 0.20
C VAL A 283 -8.00 17.65 1.45
N PHE A 284 -7.16 17.03 2.27
CA PHE A 284 -7.57 16.46 3.56
C PHE A 284 -8.06 17.55 4.52
N HIS A 285 -7.32 18.64 4.66
CA HIS A 285 -7.72 19.79 5.47
C HIS A 285 -9.09 20.34 5.06
N TYR A 286 -9.33 20.48 3.74
CA TYR A 286 -10.63 20.89 3.22
C TYR A 286 -11.74 19.89 3.58
N ALA A 287 -11.48 18.60 3.42
CA ALA A 287 -12.44 17.55 3.74
C ALA A 287 -12.82 17.62 5.23
N ASP A 288 -11.83 17.74 6.12
CA ASP A 288 -12.05 17.88 7.57
C ASP A 288 -12.85 19.15 7.92
N GLU A 289 -12.47 20.31 7.34
CA GLU A 289 -13.17 21.58 7.60
C GLU A 289 -14.64 21.53 7.16
N LYS A 290 -14.94 20.81 6.08
CA LYS A 290 -16.30 20.67 5.53
C LYS A 290 -17.07 19.46 6.08
N GLY A 291 -16.48 18.68 6.98
CA GLY A 291 -17.10 17.48 7.54
C GLY A 291 -17.35 16.40 6.47
N LEU A 292 -16.48 16.32 5.47
CA LEU A 292 -16.54 15.32 4.40
C LEU A 292 -15.70 14.11 4.80
N ALA A 293 -16.34 13.04 5.24
CA ALA A 293 -15.65 11.81 5.61
C ALA A 293 -14.93 11.21 4.39
N LEU A 294 -13.62 10.94 4.53
CA LEU A 294 -12.82 10.21 3.55
C LEU A 294 -12.69 8.76 4.03
N VAL A 295 -13.66 7.95 3.71
CA VAL A 295 -13.73 6.54 4.11
C VAL A 295 -12.89 5.69 3.17
N ASP A 296 -13.05 5.90 1.86
CA ASP A 296 -12.42 5.11 0.82
C ASP A 296 -11.72 5.97 -0.26
N LEU A 297 -11.05 5.33 -1.22
CA LEU A 297 -10.36 6.03 -2.33
C LEU A 297 -11.36 6.75 -3.27
N PRO A 298 -12.54 6.24 -3.59
CA PRO A 298 -13.61 6.96 -4.26
C PRO A 298 -13.98 8.30 -3.63
N ASP A 299 -14.00 8.41 -2.29
CA ASP A 299 -14.25 9.65 -1.57
C ASP A 299 -13.19 10.71 -1.87
N LEU A 300 -11.94 10.33 -1.70
CA LEU A 300 -10.81 11.22 -1.99
C LEU A 300 -10.80 11.67 -3.45
N ARG A 301 -11.14 10.78 -4.38
CA ARG A 301 -11.29 11.11 -5.80
C ARG A 301 -12.43 12.09 -6.04
N ALA A 302 -13.55 11.94 -5.33
CA ALA A 302 -14.69 12.84 -5.42
C ALA A 302 -14.31 14.24 -4.93
N VAL A 303 -13.63 14.37 -3.80
CA VAL A 303 -13.14 15.66 -3.28
C VAL A 303 -12.15 16.31 -4.26
N LEU A 304 -11.16 15.58 -4.76
CA LEU A 304 -10.20 16.10 -5.76
C LEU A 304 -10.92 16.59 -7.03
N THR A 305 -11.86 15.81 -7.53
CA THR A 305 -12.64 16.14 -8.74
C THR A 305 -13.50 17.38 -8.50
N TYR A 306 -14.14 17.50 -7.35
CA TYR A 306 -14.93 18.65 -6.96
C TYR A 306 -14.06 19.91 -6.91
N LEU A 307 -12.90 19.86 -6.24
CA LEU A 307 -12.02 21.01 -6.05
C LEU A 307 -11.41 21.58 -7.35
N ILE A 308 -11.33 20.78 -8.41
CA ILE A 308 -10.90 21.27 -9.74
C ILE A 308 -12.08 21.61 -10.66
N SER A 309 -13.32 21.36 -10.24
CA SER A 309 -14.52 21.70 -10.98
C SER A 309 -14.80 23.21 -10.97
N ALA A 310 -15.76 23.65 -11.77
CA ALA A 310 -16.16 25.06 -11.78
C ALA A 310 -16.81 25.50 -10.46
N GLU A 311 -17.38 24.57 -9.73
CA GLU A 311 -18.07 24.77 -8.45
C GLU A 311 -17.10 24.88 -7.28
N GLY A 312 -16.07 23.98 -7.24
CA GLY A 312 -15.18 23.84 -6.09
C GLY A 312 -13.86 24.60 -6.20
N LYS A 313 -13.45 25.01 -7.41
CA LYS A 313 -12.11 25.61 -7.66
C LYS A 313 -11.78 26.84 -6.81
N ASP A 314 -12.80 27.52 -6.30
CA ASP A 314 -12.64 28.74 -5.53
C ASP A 314 -12.54 28.49 -4.03
N GLU A 315 -12.88 27.29 -3.58
CA GLU A 315 -12.89 26.89 -2.16
C GLU A 315 -11.50 26.97 -1.50
N LEU A 316 -10.45 26.61 -2.25
CA LEU A 316 -9.07 26.60 -1.73
C LEU A 316 -8.30 27.90 -2.00
N LYS A 317 -8.89 28.93 -2.64
CA LYS A 317 -8.16 30.15 -3.01
C LYS A 317 -7.54 30.89 -1.83
N GLY A 318 -8.18 30.79 -0.64
CA GLY A 318 -7.71 31.46 0.57
C GLY A 318 -6.51 30.80 1.25
N ILE A 319 -6.24 29.53 0.96
CA ILE A 319 -5.24 28.70 1.67
C ILE A 319 -4.17 28.09 0.75
N GLY A 320 -4.05 28.57 -0.50
CA GLY A 320 -2.98 28.14 -1.41
C GLY A 320 -3.46 27.62 -2.77
N GLY A 321 -4.72 27.21 -2.88
CA GLY A 321 -5.29 26.70 -4.11
C GLY A 321 -4.79 25.30 -4.50
N LEU A 322 -5.48 24.67 -5.45
CA LEU A 322 -5.09 23.39 -6.05
C LEU A 322 -5.02 23.55 -7.57
N SER A 323 -3.86 23.31 -8.17
CA SER A 323 -3.74 23.34 -9.63
C SER A 323 -4.34 22.08 -10.24
N SER A 324 -5.08 22.23 -11.36
CA SER A 324 -5.62 21.08 -12.09
C SER A 324 -4.53 20.11 -12.58
N ALA A 325 -3.32 20.61 -12.85
CA ALA A 325 -2.19 19.77 -13.23
C ALA A 325 -1.73 18.88 -12.07
N THR A 326 -1.59 19.44 -10.86
CA THR A 326 -1.22 18.68 -9.65
C THR A 326 -2.32 17.69 -9.28
N ALA A 327 -3.58 18.11 -9.25
CA ALA A 327 -4.71 17.21 -8.99
C ALA A 327 -4.77 16.07 -10.01
N GLY A 328 -4.51 16.36 -11.29
CA GLY A 328 -4.47 15.34 -12.34
C GLY A 328 -3.37 14.29 -12.17
N VAL A 329 -2.22 14.64 -11.56
CA VAL A 329 -1.19 13.66 -11.19
C VAL A 329 -1.70 12.81 -10.05
N ILE A 330 -2.17 13.40 -8.95
CA ILE A 330 -2.67 12.67 -7.78
C ILE A 330 -3.80 11.71 -8.19
N LEU A 331 -4.74 12.16 -9.03
CA LEU A 331 -5.83 11.31 -9.52
C LEU A 331 -5.33 10.09 -10.33
N ARG A 332 -4.27 10.24 -11.14
CA ARG A 332 -3.70 9.10 -11.89
C ARG A 332 -3.05 8.09 -10.98
N GLU A 333 -2.28 8.55 -9.99
CA GLU A 333 -1.66 7.66 -9.00
C GLU A 333 -2.72 6.94 -8.14
N LEU A 334 -3.79 7.65 -7.74
CA LEU A 334 -4.93 7.02 -7.04
C LEU A 334 -5.62 5.95 -7.90
N VAL A 335 -5.81 6.19 -9.21
CA VAL A 335 -6.39 5.19 -10.10
C VAL A 335 -5.46 3.99 -10.28
N ALA A 336 -4.16 4.21 -10.41
CA ALA A 336 -3.18 3.14 -10.48
C ALA A 336 -3.17 2.30 -9.19
N PHE A 337 -3.20 2.94 -8.04
CA PHE A 337 -3.24 2.31 -6.72
C PHE A 337 -4.54 1.50 -6.51
N SER A 338 -5.69 2.06 -6.85
CA SER A 338 -6.98 1.37 -6.87
C SER A 338 -6.94 0.13 -7.78
N SER A 339 -6.37 0.27 -9.00
CA SER A 339 -6.22 -0.84 -9.95
C SER A 339 -5.28 -1.95 -9.44
N ALA A 340 -4.34 -1.62 -8.56
CA ALA A 340 -3.50 -2.60 -7.85
C ALA A 340 -4.25 -3.33 -6.72
N GLY A 341 -5.52 -2.98 -6.47
CA GLY A 341 -6.40 -3.63 -5.49
C GLY A 341 -6.44 -2.95 -4.13
N ALA A 342 -5.96 -1.71 -4.02
CA ALA A 342 -5.95 -0.97 -2.77
C ALA A 342 -7.36 -0.62 -2.24
N ASP A 343 -8.37 -0.56 -3.10
CA ASP A 343 -9.76 -0.30 -2.70
C ASP A 343 -10.26 -1.30 -1.65
N THR A 344 -9.77 -2.53 -1.67
CA THR A 344 -10.19 -3.56 -0.72
C THR A 344 -9.67 -3.34 0.71
N PHE A 345 -8.67 -2.48 0.85
CA PHE A 345 -8.07 -2.15 2.15
C PHE A 345 -8.77 -0.96 2.82
N PHE A 346 -9.33 -0.02 2.03
CA PHE A 346 -9.97 1.17 2.57
C PHE A 346 -11.47 0.96 2.79
N GLY A 347 -11.97 1.37 3.96
CA GLY A 347 -13.38 1.27 4.32
C GLY A 347 -13.60 1.20 5.83
N GLU A 348 -14.86 1.13 6.22
CA GLU A 348 -15.31 0.93 7.60
C GLU A 348 -15.86 -0.49 7.84
N PRO A 349 -15.83 -0.97 9.10
CA PRO A 349 -15.20 -0.35 10.26
C PRO A 349 -13.67 -0.42 10.19
N GLU A 350 -13.02 0.68 10.56
CA GLU A 350 -11.57 0.76 10.70
C GLU A 350 -11.08 -0.12 11.84
N LEU A 351 -9.99 -0.86 11.63
CA LEU A 351 -9.44 -1.75 12.65
C LEU A 351 -8.67 -0.94 13.72
N ASP A 352 -9.10 -1.06 14.97
CA ASP A 352 -8.34 -0.56 16.10
C ASP A 352 -7.08 -1.44 16.31
N VAL A 353 -5.90 -0.86 16.11
CA VAL A 353 -4.61 -1.56 16.26
C VAL A 353 -4.36 -2.08 17.68
N SER A 354 -5.08 -1.59 18.69
CA SER A 354 -5.02 -2.10 20.07
C SER A 354 -5.44 -3.56 20.19
N VAL A 355 -6.19 -4.10 19.23
CA VAL A 355 -6.58 -5.52 19.18
C VAL A 355 -5.37 -6.44 19.10
N PHE A 356 -4.24 -5.96 18.56
CA PHE A 356 -3.00 -6.73 18.49
C PHE A 356 -2.21 -6.78 19.81
N LEU A 357 -2.62 -6.02 20.82
CA LEU A 357 -1.97 -5.97 22.14
C LEU A 357 -2.61 -6.88 23.17
N ARG A 358 -3.60 -7.68 22.77
CA ARG A 358 -4.43 -8.48 23.70
C ARG A 358 -3.73 -9.74 24.17
N THR A 359 -4.11 -10.14 25.36
CA THR A 359 -3.78 -11.45 25.96
C THR A 359 -5.05 -12.28 26.14
N ALA A 360 -4.91 -13.60 26.11
CA ALA A 360 -5.99 -14.51 26.40
C ALA A 360 -6.26 -14.60 27.91
N ALA A 361 -7.36 -15.26 28.30
CA ALA A 361 -7.77 -15.38 29.68
C ALA A 361 -6.77 -16.14 30.58
N ASP A 362 -5.93 -17.00 30.01
CA ASP A 362 -4.85 -17.70 30.68
C ASP A 362 -3.57 -16.87 30.85
N GLY A 363 -3.58 -15.63 30.39
CA GLY A 363 -2.43 -14.72 30.37
C GLY A 363 -1.47 -14.90 29.20
N SER A 364 -1.70 -15.85 28.31
CA SER A 364 -0.90 -16.01 27.08
C SER A 364 -1.14 -14.83 26.12
N GLY A 365 -0.10 -14.39 25.41
CA GLY A 365 -0.23 -13.40 24.35
C GLY A 365 -0.99 -13.98 23.16
N ILE A 366 -1.96 -13.22 22.59
CA ILE A 366 -2.65 -13.67 21.37
C ILE A 366 -1.69 -13.57 20.19
N VAL A 367 -1.67 -14.62 19.37
CA VAL A 367 -0.95 -14.66 18.10
C VAL A 367 -1.91 -14.22 16.99
N SER A 368 -1.70 -13.03 16.46
CA SER A 368 -2.46 -12.47 15.35
C SER A 368 -1.77 -12.83 14.04
N LEU A 369 -2.38 -13.68 13.23
CA LEU A 369 -1.86 -14.09 11.93
C LEU A 369 -2.61 -13.35 10.83
N LEU A 370 -1.88 -12.57 10.03
CA LEU A 370 -2.40 -11.94 8.83
C LEU A 370 -2.19 -12.89 7.66
N GLU A 371 -3.28 -13.50 7.22
CA GLU A 371 -3.30 -14.41 6.07
C GLU A 371 -3.31 -13.61 4.77
N VAL A 372 -2.23 -13.68 3.99
CA VAL A 372 -2.06 -12.91 2.76
C VAL A 372 -1.52 -13.77 1.61
N PRO A 373 -2.22 -14.86 1.25
CA PRO A 373 -1.74 -15.83 0.25
C PRO A 373 -1.52 -15.20 -1.13
N ASN A 374 -2.23 -14.12 -1.45
CA ASN A 374 -2.18 -13.45 -2.75
C ASN A 374 -1.23 -12.25 -2.79
N VAL A 375 -0.48 -11.99 -1.72
CA VAL A 375 0.40 -10.82 -1.58
C VAL A 375 1.50 -10.77 -2.64
N ALA A 376 1.97 -11.91 -3.11
CA ALA A 376 2.99 -11.97 -4.15
C ALA A 376 2.54 -11.31 -5.47
N SER A 377 1.22 -11.23 -5.71
CA SER A 377 0.62 -10.54 -6.85
C SER A 377 0.28 -9.06 -6.57
N ARG A 378 0.31 -8.63 -5.29
CA ARG A 378 -0.05 -7.28 -4.84
C ARG A 378 0.90 -6.77 -3.74
N PRO A 379 2.22 -6.70 -3.99
CA PRO A 379 3.21 -6.34 -2.97
C PRO A 379 3.02 -4.92 -2.42
N GLU A 380 2.50 -3.99 -3.24
CA GLU A 380 2.22 -2.62 -2.81
C GLU A 380 1.15 -2.56 -1.72
N LEU A 381 0.08 -3.35 -1.84
CA LEU A 381 -0.99 -3.40 -0.84
C LEU A 381 -0.46 -3.89 0.52
N TYR A 382 0.36 -4.94 0.50
CA TYR A 382 0.97 -5.49 1.70
C TYR A 382 1.91 -4.49 2.39
N SER A 383 2.79 -3.86 1.62
CA SER A 383 3.73 -2.87 2.16
C SER A 383 3.00 -1.64 2.70
N THR A 384 1.93 -1.21 2.04
CA THR A 384 1.05 -0.11 2.46
C THR A 384 0.40 -0.41 3.81
N PHE A 385 -0.21 -1.59 3.94
CA PHE A 385 -0.84 -2.01 5.19
C PHE A 385 0.16 -2.08 6.35
N LEU A 386 1.32 -2.71 6.15
CA LEU A 386 2.32 -2.84 7.20
C LEU A 386 2.87 -1.48 7.64
N MET A 387 3.04 -0.56 6.71
CA MET A 387 3.47 0.81 7.02
C MET A 387 2.40 1.55 7.85
N TYR A 388 1.14 1.44 7.48
CA TYR A 388 0.02 1.97 8.24
C TYR A 388 0.00 1.40 9.65
N LEU A 389 0.04 0.08 9.79
CA LEU A 389 0.00 -0.61 11.07
C LEU A 389 1.14 -0.18 12.01
N LEU A 390 2.37 -0.09 11.49
CA LEU A 390 3.50 0.36 12.29
C LEU A 390 3.42 1.84 12.66
N ALA A 391 2.88 2.69 11.76
CA ALA A 391 2.70 4.11 12.02
C ALA A 391 1.62 4.35 13.07
N GLU A 392 0.50 3.65 12.94
CA GLU A 392 -0.64 3.74 13.87
C GLU A 392 -0.25 3.27 15.28
N LEU A 393 0.45 2.14 15.38
CA LEU A 393 0.98 1.67 16.66
C LEU A 393 2.00 2.65 17.26
N TYR A 394 2.81 3.29 16.44
CA TYR A 394 3.75 4.30 16.92
C TYR A 394 3.01 5.52 17.51
N GLU A 395 1.88 5.89 16.94
CA GLU A 395 1.07 7.02 17.38
C GLU A 395 0.27 6.69 18.65
N VAL A 396 -0.39 5.55 18.68
CA VAL A 396 -1.25 5.12 19.80
C VAL A 396 -0.46 4.70 21.04
N LEU A 397 0.70 4.03 20.88
CA LEU A 397 1.46 3.53 22.02
C LEU A 397 2.22 4.64 22.74
N PRO A 398 2.13 4.71 24.09
CA PRO A 398 2.98 5.59 24.88
C PRO A 398 4.43 5.13 24.88
N GLU A 399 5.37 6.05 25.07
CA GLU A 399 6.76 5.71 25.34
C GLU A 399 6.91 5.01 26.70
N VAL A 400 7.67 3.92 26.74
CA VAL A 400 7.70 3.04 27.92
C VAL A 400 9.10 2.76 28.47
N GLY A 401 10.15 3.21 27.78
CA GLY A 401 11.51 2.92 28.18
C GLY A 401 11.90 1.44 28.04
N ASP A 402 12.83 0.98 28.87
CA ASP A 402 13.25 -0.42 28.89
C ASP A 402 12.29 -1.25 29.75
N LEU A 403 11.61 -2.23 29.14
CA LEU A 403 10.65 -3.13 29.74
C LEU A 403 11.27 -4.53 29.92
N ASP A 404 10.84 -5.27 30.94
CA ASP A 404 11.23 -6.68 31.15
C ASP A 404 10.73 -7.60 30.02
N LYS A 405 9.64 -7.22 29.35
CA LYS A 405 9.09 -7.88 28.17
C LYS A 405 8.47 -6.86 27.20
N PRO A 406 8.52 -7.09 25.89
CA PRO A 406 7.88 -6.21 24.92
C PRO A 406 6.35 -6.23 25.06
N LYS A 407 5.69 -5.16 24.59
CA LYS A 407 4.24 -5.07 24.48
C LYS A 407 3.69 -5.88 23.31
N LEU A 408 4.48 -6.00 22.24
CA LEU A 408 4.13 -6.67 21.01
C LEU A 408 5.40 -7.03 20.24
N VAL A 409 5.40 -8.16 19.55
CA VAL A 409 6.46 -8.52 18.61
C VAL A 409 5.87 -8.81 17.23
N PHE A 410 6.40 -8.13 16.22
CA PHE A 410 6.07 -8.34 14.81
C PHE A 410 7.05 -9.31 14.15
N PHE A 411 6.50 -10.22 13.34
CA PHE A 411 7.27 -11.02 12.39
C PHE A 411 6.79 -10.73 10.96
N PHE A 412 7.69 -10.24 10.12
CA PHE A 412 7.45 -10.00 8.71
C PHE A 412 8.11 -11.12 7.90
N ASP A 413 7.31 -12.13 7.53
CA ASP A 413 7.82 -13.18 6.63
C ASP A 413 7.98 -12.64 5.21
N GLU A 414 8.90 -13.23 4.45
CA GLU A 414 9.33 -12.80 3.11
C GLU A 414 9.57 -11.28 3.03
N ALA A 415 10.33 -10.75 4.01
CA ALA A 415 10.55 -9.31 4.18
C ALA A 415 11.10 -8.61 2.91
N HIS A 416 11.68 -9.38 1.96
CA HIS A 416 12.10 -8.84 0.68
C HIS A 416 10.94 -8.19 -0.12
N LEU A 417 9.68 -8.60 0.10
CA LEU A 417 8.51 -8.01 -0.55
C LEU A 417 8.24 -6.58 -0.08
N LEU A 418 8.65 -6.23 1.14
CA LEU A 418 8.54 -4.86 1.66
C LEU A 418 9.51 -3.88 1.01
N PHE A 419 10.65 -4.38 0.56
CA PHE A 419 11.76 -3.54 0.11
C PHE A 419 11.97 -3.56 -1.39
N ARG A 420 11.38 -4.54 -2.10
CA ARG A 420 11.47 -4.65 -3.54
C ARG A 420 10.72 -3.49 -4.20
N ASP A 421 11.40 -2.79 -5.10
CA ASP A 421 10.84 -1.68 -5.89
C ASP A 421 10.29 -0.51 -5.05
N ALA A 422 10.60 -0.50 -3.75
CA ALA A 422 10.14 0.52 -2.82
C ALA A 422 10.79 1.89 -3.09
N SER A 423 10.00 2.97 -3.02
CA SER A 423 10.51 4.33 -3.15
C SER A 423 11.49 4.68 -2.03
N LYS A 424 12.44 5.61 -2.28
CA LYS A 424 13.37 6.08 -1.26
C LYS A 424 12.64 6.69 -0.05
N ALA A 425 11.53 7.36 -0.28
CA ALA A 425 10.71 7.96 0.77
C ALA A 425 10.10 6.87 1.67
N PHE A 426 9.58 5.80 1.07
CA PHE A 426 9.06 4.63 1.77
C PHE A 426 10.15 3.93 2.61
N LEU A 427 11.32 3.64 2.03
CA LEU A 427 12.45 3.03 2.74
C LEU A 427 12.90 3.87 3.94
N SER A 428 12.97 5.19 3.77
CA SER A 428 13.30 6.13 4.86
C SER A 428 12.25 6.09 5.97
N ALA A 429 10.96 6.03 5.62
CA ALA A 429 9.87 5.96 6.59
C ALA A 429 9.92 4.67 7.40
N ILE A 430 10.06 3.51 6.76
CA ILE A 430 10.20 2.21 7.46
C ILE A 430 11.43 2.21 8.36
N THR A 431 12.57 2.65 7.87
CA THR A 431 13.81 2.71 8.68
C THR A 431 13.63 3.56 9.93
N GLN A 432 12.99 4.72 9.78
CA GLN A 432 12.71 5.61 10.89
C GLN A 432 11.72 4.97 11.89
N THR A 433 10.63 4.39 11.39
CA THR A 433 9.62 3.74 12.24
C THR A 433 10.22 2.57 13.01
N VAL A 434 10.95 1.67 12.35
CA VAL A 434 11.64 0.55 13.01
C VAL A 434 12.60 1.05 14.09
N ARG A 435 13.36 2.11 13.84
CA ARG A 435 14.26 2.68 14.85
C ARG A 435 13.52 3.25 16.06
N LEU A 436 12.37 3.90 15.86
CA LEU A 436 11.66 4.62 16.90
C LEU A 436 10.66 3.76 17.66
N ILE A 437 10.05 2.76 17.03
CA ILE A 437 8.98 1.95 17.64
C ILE A 437 9.49 1.10 18.84
N ARG A 438 10.81 0.92 18.93
CA ARG A 438 11.45 0.32 20.08
C ARG A 438 11.12 1.06 21.38
N SER A 439 11.10 2.40 21.39
CA SER A 439 10.77 3.20 22.58
C SER A 439 9.33 2.99 23.05
N LYS A 440 8.48 2.46 22.18
CA LYS A 440 7.09 2.06 22.47
C LYS A 440 6.97 0.63 23.01
N GLY A 441 8.09 -0.10 23.15
CA GLY A 441 8.13 -1.47 23.63
C GLY A 441 7.77 -2.51 22.57
N VAL A 442 7.91 -2.19 21.28
CA VAL A 442 7.57 -3.09 20.17
C VAL A 442 8.83 -3.66 19.54
N GLY A 443 8.87 -4.99 19.36
CA GLY A 443 9.91 -5.71 18.64
C GLY A 443 9.50 -5.97 17.18
N VAL A 444 10.47 -5.95 16.26
CA VAL A 444 10.24 -6.26 14.83
C VAL A 444 11.28 -7.28 14.37
N PHE A 445 10.83 -8.40 13.84
CA PHE A 445 11.67 -9.45 13.28
C PHE A 445 11.38 -9.59 11.78
N PHE A 446 12.40 -9.41 10.97
CA PHE A 446 12.32 -9.66 9.53
C PHE A 446 12.75 -11.08 9.23
N VAL A 447 11.95 -11.80 8.44
CA VAL A 447 12.25 -13.16 7.98
C VAL A 447 12.44 -13.12 6.47
N THR A 448 13.60 -13.55 5.97
CA THR A 448 13.94 -13.46 4.55
C THR A 448 14.89 -14.55 4.09
N GLN A 449 15.11 -14.66 2.78
CA GLN A 449 15.99 -15.68 2.21
C GLN A 449 17.47 -15.31 2.36
N THR A 450 17.81 -14.04 2.27
CA THR A 450 19.18 -13.56 2.39
C THR A 450 19.22 -12.20 3.11
N PRO A 451 20.23 -11.90 3.95
CA PRO A 451 20.35 -10.61 4.60
C PRO A 451 20.41 -9.42 3.64
N LYS A 452 20.90 -9.61 2.41
CA LYS A 452 20.98 -8.55 1.39
C LYS A 452 19.60 -8.03 0.94
N ASP A 453 18.53 -8.77 1.20
CA ASP A 453 17.16 -8.37 0.85
C ASP A 453 16.65 -7.23 1.74
N VAL A 454 17.29 -6.99 2.87
CA VAL A 454 16.96 -5.93 3.82
C VAL A 454 17.94 -4.78 3.65
N PRO A 455 17.46 -3.53 3.50
CA PRO A 455 18.33 -2.36 3.38
C PRO A 455 19.33 -2.24 4.54
N GLY A 456 20.55 -1.77 4.25
CA GLY A 456 21.62 -1.66 5.24
C GLY A 456 21.24 -0.84 6.46
N ASP A 457 20.50 0.25 6.29
CA ASP A 457 20.05 1.13 7.37
C ASP A 457 19.04 0.44 8.30
N VAL A 458 18.20 -0.45 7.77
CA VAL A 458 17.30 -1.32 8.56
C VAL A 458 18.08 -2.41 9.25
N LEU A 459 19.01 -3.11 8.53
CA LEU A 459 19.86 -4.16 9.12
C LEU A 459 20.66 -3.65 10.32
N ALA A 460 21.09 -2.39 10.29
CA ALA A 460 21.83 -1.77 11.39
C ALA A 460 21.00 -1.62 12.68
N GLN A 461 19.67 -1.73 12.60
CA GLN A 461 18.78 -1.67 13.78
C GLN A 461 18.50 -3.04 14.39
N LEU A 462 18.88 -4.14 13.71
CA LEU A 462 18.50 -5.51 14.09
C LEU A 462 19.55 -6.10 15.03
N GLY A 463 19.23 -6.11 16.33
CA GLY A 463 20.14 -6.56 17.39
C GLY A 463 20.27 -8.08 17.50
N SER A 464 19.26 -8.83 17.05
CA SER A 464 19.27 -10.30 17.08
C SER A 464 19.36 -10.86 15.67
N ARG A 465 20.21 -11.87 15.46
CA ARG A 465 20.38 -12.53 14.15
C ARG A 465 20.35 -14.03 14.30
N VAL A 466 19.45 -14.69 13.58
CA VAL A 466 19.35 -16.14 13.42
C VAL A 466 19.57 -16.46 11.95
N GLN A 467 20.75 -16.89 11.60
CA GLN A 467 21.16 -17.14 10.23
C GLN A 467 21.18 -18.65 9.95
N HIS A 468 20.18 -19.13 9.22
CA HIS A 468 20.17 -20.48 8.65
C HIS A 468 21.11 -20.59 7.45
N ALA A 469 21.21 -21.79 6.88
CA ALA A 469 22.08 -22.07 5.74
C ALA A 469 21.84 -21.08 4.59
N LEU A 470 22.93 -20.60 4.02
CA LEU A 470 22.95 -19.86 2.76
C LEU A 470 23.43 -20.78 1.61
N ARG A 471 22.87 -20.58 0.45
CA ARG A 471 23.30 -21.26 -0.78
C ARG A 471 24.08 -20.27 -1.64
N ALA A 472 25.29 -20.62 -2.04
CA ALA A 472 26.14 -19.79 -2.88
C ALA A 472 26.40 -20.53 -4.21
N PHE A 473 25.41 -20.47 -5.12
CA PHE A 473 25.50 -21.12 -6.42
C PHE A 473 26.08 -20.21 -7.51
N THR A 474 26.00 -18.89 -7.30
CA THR A 474 26.52 -17.90 -8.25
C THR A 474 27.64 -17.06 -7.61
N PRO A 475 28.50 -16.39 -8.41
CA PRO A 475 29.51 -15.46 -7.90
C PRO A 475 28.91 -14.35 -7.02
N ASP A 476 27.69 -13.88 -7.35
CA ASP A 476 26.97 -12.86 -6.59
C ASP A 476 26.51 -13.41 -5.23
N ASP A 477 26.06 -14.67 -5.17
CA ASP A 477 25.72 -15.32 -3.90
C ASP A 477 26.96 -15.50 -3.02
N ALA A 478 28.09 -15.88 -3.60
CA ALA A 478 29.36 -15.98 -2.86
C ALA A 478 29.83 -14.62 -2.34
N THR A 479 29.58 -13.54 -3.07
CA THR A 479 29.89 -12.18 -2.64
C THR A 479 28.96 -11.75 -1.51
N ALA A 480 27.67 -12.05 -1.62
CA ALA A 480 26.67 -11.77 -0.57
C ALA A 480 26.95 -12.57 0.71
N LEU A 481 27.36 -13.85 0.58
CA LEU A 481 27.76 -14.68 1.72
C LEU A 481 28.94 -14.05 2.46
N ARG A 482 30.02 -13.67 1.75
CA ARG A 482 31.19 -13.01 2.34
C ARG A 482 30.84 -11.67 3.00
N ALA A 483 29.98 -10.89 2.37
CA ALA A 483 29.49 -9.63 2.97
C ALA A 483 28.71 -9.89 4.27
N SER A 484 27.89 -10.93 4.31
CA SER A 484 27.16 -11.33 5.52
C SER A 484 28.12 -11.79 6.62
N VAL A 485 29.11 -12.64 6.31
CA VAL A 485 30.09 -13.15 7.27
C VAL A 485 30.87 -12.01 7.95
N ARG A 486 31.26 -10.98 7.22
CA ARG A 486 32.00 -9.82 7.74
C ARG A 486 31.21 -9.00 8.77
N THR A 487 29.92 -9.20 8.92
CA THR A 487 29.08 -8.49 9.90
C THR A 487 28.97 -9.21 11.24
N TYR A 488 29.53 -10.40 11.36
CA TYR A 488 29.60 -11.15 12.62
C TYR A 488 30.84 -10.80 13.41
N PRO A 489 30.78 -10.87 14.75
CA PRO A 489 31.97 -10.80 15.60
C PRO A 489 32.97 -11.91 15.24
N ASP A 490 34.24 -11.69 15.57
CA ASP A 490 35.26 -12.73 15.45
C ASP A 490 34.85 -13.99 16.22
N SER A 491 35.00 -15.15 15.60
CA SER A 491 34.57 -16.42 16.17
C SER A 491 35.56 -17.52 15.85
N GLY A 492 35.45 -18.63 16.56
CA GLY A 492 36.25 -19.83 16.27
C GLY A 492 35.79 -20.64 15.07
N TYR A 493 34.79 -20.13 14.32
CA TYR A 493 34.22 -20.82 13.17
C TYR A 493 34.76 -20.24 11.85
N ASP A 494 34.96 -21.10 10.85
CA ASP A 494 34.97 -20.71 9.45
C ASP A 494 33.52 -20.49 8.97
N LEU A 495 33.00 -19.25 9.18
CA LEU A 495 31.60 -18.93 8.93
C LEU A 495 31.22 -19.06 7.43
N GLU A 496 32.14 -18.81 6.49
CA GLU A 496 31.86 -18.99 5.06
C GLU A 496 31.52 -20.44 4.74
N ARG A 497 32.27 -21.36 5.33
CA ARG A 497 32.04 -22.80 5.19
C ARG A 497 30.81 -23.27 5.99
N VAL A 498 30.74 -22.92 7.27
CA VAL A 498 29.66 -23.36 8.19
C VAL A 498 28.31 -22.95 7.65
N LEU A 499 28.12 -21.72 7.18
CA LEU A 499 26.84 -21.24 6.65
C LEU A 499 26.36 -22.02 5.41
N GLN A 500 27.26 -22.64 4.67
CA GLN A 500 26.88 -23.49 3.53
C GLN A 500 26.57 -24.94 3.96
N GLU A 501 27.19 -25.40 5.05
CA GLU A 501 27.08 -26.78 5.57
C GLU A 501 25.96 -26.98 6.61
N LEU A 502 25.36 -25.90 7.16
CA LEU A 502 24.28 -25.97 8.16
C LEU A 502 23.16 -26.92 7.72
N GLY A 503 22.79 -27.81 8.61
CA GLY A 503 21.65 -28.71 8.44
C GLY A 503 20.31 -28.02 8.65
N THR A 504 19.21 -28.70 8.24
CA THR A 504 17.86 -28.19 8.51
C THR A 504 17.61 -28.06 10.01
N GLY A 505 17.19 -26.88 10.45
CA GLY A 505 16.99 -26.54 11.86
C GLY A 505 18.31 -26.30 12.61
N GLU A 506 19.35 -25.91 11.91
CA GLU A 506 20.57 -25.32 12.46
C GLU A 506 20.71 -23.88 12.02
N ALA A 507 21.34 -23.07 12.86
CA ALA A 507 21.59 -21.65 12.56
C ALA A 507 22.85 -21.15 13.26
N ILE A 508 23.47 -20.13 12.68
CA ILE A 508 24.41 -19.26 13.37
C ILE A 508 23.60 -18.18 14.07
N VAL A 509 23.79 -18.05 15.38
CA VAL A 509 23.05 -17.13 16.24
C VAL A 509 24.00 -16.10 16.84
N THR A 510 23.61 -14.83 16.82
CA THR A 510 24.12 -13.76 17.65
C THR A 510 22.94 -12.91 18.11
N VAL A 511 22.91 -12.54 19.37
CA VAL A 511 21.87 -11.70 19.95
C VAL A 511 22.49 -10.57 20.74
N MET A 512 21.72 -9.56 21.07
CA MET A 512 22.15 -8.53 21.97
C MET A 512 21.93 -9.00 23.40
N ASN A 513 22.95 -8.95 24.24
CA ASN A 513 22.81 -9.24 25.65
C ASN A 513 22.17 -8.07 26.41
N GLU A 514 21.85 -8.24 27.67
CA GLU A 514 21.21 -7.23 28.52
C GLU A 514 22.02 -5.92 28.64
N ARG A 515 23.34 -5.97 28.42
CA ARG A 515 24.23 -4.79 28.40
C ARG A 515 24.26 -4.09 27.04
N GLY A 516 23.51 -4.59 26.05
CA GLY A 516 23.50 -4.03 24.69
C GLY A 516 24.70 -4.40 23.82
N ALA A 517 25.51 -5.38 24.25
CA ALA A 517 26.64 -5.89 23.46
C ALA A 517 26.22 -7.16 22.69
N PRO A 518 26.77 -7.43 21.50
CA PRO A 518 26.53 -8.68 20.79
C PRO A 518 27.11 -9.86 21.57
N THR A 519 26.38 -10.98 21.62
CA THR A 519 26.89 -12.24 22.18
C THR A 519 27.95 -12.84 21.25
N PRO A 520 28.77 -13.78 21.78
CA PRO A 520 29.61 -14.60 20.91
C PRO A 520 28.78 -15.34 19.86
N VAL A 521 29.36 -15.57 18.70
CA VAL A 521 28.73 -16.35 17.62
C VAL A 521 28.52 -17.78 18.08
N ALA A 522 27.29 -18.32 17.93
CA ALA A 522 26.95 -19.68 18.32
C ALA A 522 26.37 -20.48 17.15
N TRP A 523 27.01 -21.55 16.74
CA TRP A 523 26.37 -22.57 15.90
C TRP A 523 25.36 -23.31 16.75
N THR A 524 24.08 -23.21 16.41
CA THR A 524 22.96 -23.63 17.25
C THR A 524 22.13 -24.69 16.54
N ARG A 525 21.83 -25.78 17.23
CA ARG A 525 20.79 -26.74 16.86
C ARG A 525 19.49 -26.28 17.51
N LEU A 526 18.54 -25.82 16.68
CA LEU A 526 17.32 -25.19 17.16
C LEU A 526 16.33 -26.20 17.73
N PHE A 527 15.59 -25.79 18.74
CA PHE A 527 14.48 -26.55 19.34
C PHE A 527 13.33 -26.73 18.35
N ALA A 528 12.49 -27.71 18.63
CA ALA A 528 11.29 -27.93 17.83
C ALA A 528 10.12 -27.11 18.39
N PRO A 529 9.27 -26.53 17.55
CA PRO A 529 7.99 -25.98 17.98
C PRO A 529 7.11 -27.01 18.69
N ARG A 530 6.24 -26.56 19.61
CA ARG A 530 5.29 -27.40 20.34
C ARG A 530 3.94 -27.50 19.62
N ALA A 531 3.59 -26.53 18.82
CA ALA A 531 2.40 -26.53 17.99
C ALA A 531 2.61 -27.31 16.69
N SER A 532 1.54 -27.48 15.92
CA SER A 532 1.57 -28.18 14.64
C SER A 532 2.50 -27.45 13.66
N MET A 533 3.38 -28.21 13.03
CA MET A 533 4.22 -27.74 11.94
C MET A 533 3.54 -27.81 10.55
N SER A 534 2.29 -28.23 10.51
CA SER A 534 1.45 -28.23 9.31
C SER A 534 0.33 -27.22 9.48
N PRO A 535 -0.14 -26.59 8.39
CA PRO A 535 -1.30 -25.69 8.45
C PRO A 535 -2.52 -26.41 9.03
N ILE A 536 -3.41 -25.65 9.66
CA ILE A 536 -4.73 -26.17 10.06
C ILE A 536 -5.63 -26.28 8.82
N PRO A 537 -6.64 -27.17 8.83
CA PRO A 537 -7.64 -27.24 7.78
C PRO A 537 -8.38 -25.91 7.62
N ALA A 538 -8.73 -25.55 6.38
CA ALA A 538 -9.44 -24.29 6.09
C ALA A 538 -10.78 -24.20 6.86
N GLU A 539 -11.50 -25.31 7.04
CA GLU A 539 -12.75 -25.36 7.82
C GLU A 539 -12.52 -25.03 9.31
N THR A 540 -11.39 -25.47 9.86
CA THR A 540 -11.00 -25.15 11.24
C THR A 540 -10.68 -23.66 11.37
N MET A 541 -9.97 -23.09 10.42
CA MET A 541 -9.67 -21.66 10.36
C MET A 541 -10.97 -20.83 10.25
N ALA A 542 -11.84 -21.17 9.31
CA ALA A 542 -13.12 -20.48 9.14
C ALA A 542 -13.99 -20.56 10.41
N SER A 543 -14.00 -21.69 11.10
CA SER A 543 -14.71 -21.86 12.38
C SER A 543 -14.12 -20.98 13.48
N ALA A 544 -12.79 -20.87 13.55
CA ALA A 544 -12.10 -20.01 14.52
C ALA A 544 -12.39 -18.52 14.24
N VAL A 545 -12.37 -18.10 12.98
CA VAL A 545 -12.73 -16.74 12.55
C VAL A 545 -14.18 -16.42 12.95
N ALA A 546 -15.12 -17.28 12.62
CA ALA A 546 -16.54 -17.08 12.95
C ALA A 546 -16.83 -17.04 14.47
N ALA A 547 -16.01 -17.72 15.27
CA ALA A 547 -16.12 -17.72 16.73
C ALA A 547 -15.46 -16.50 17.39
N SER A 548 -14.64 -15.73 16.67
CA SER A 548 -13.96 -14.56 17.23
C SER A 548 -14.95 -13.42 17.48
N ALA A 549 -14.84 -12.79 18.66
CA ALA A 549 -15.60 -11.58 18.99
C ALA A 549 -15.28 -10.42 18.04
N LEU A 550 -14.06 -10.40 17.48
CA LEU A 550 -13.67 -9.36 16.49
C LEU A 550 -14.42 -9.52 15.17
N PHE A 551 -14.78 -10.73 14.78
CA PHE A 551 -15.54 -10.94 13.54
C PHE A 551 -16.93 -10.30 13.61
N VAL A 552 -17.54 -10.26 14.80
CA VAL A 552 -18.82 -9.55 15.00
C VAL A 552 -18.68 -8.05 14.71
N THR A 553 -17.54 -7.46 15.08
CA THR A 553 -17.28 -6.02 14.91
C THR A 553 -16.80 -5.68 13.50
N TYR A 554 -15.85 -6.46 12.98
CA TYR A 554 -15.12 -6.11 11.76
C TYR A 554 -15.50 -6.94 10.53
N GLY A 555 -16.30 -8.00 10.70
CA GLY A 555 -16.62 -8.94 9.62
C GLY A 555 -17.48 -8.36 8.50
N THR A 556 -18.37 -7.42 8.81
CA THR A 556 -19.26 -6.81 7.84
C THR A 556 -18.81 -5.38 7.51
N PRO A 557 -18.59 -5.04 6.23
CA PRO A 557 -18.28 -3.66 5.85
C PRO A 557 -19.49 -2.75 6.10
N ILE A 558 -19.21 -1.51 6.45
CA ILE A 558 -20.19 -0.44 6.61
C ILE A 558 -19.92 0.59 5.52
N ASP A 559 -20.96 1.01 4.80
CA ASP A 559 -20.90 2.06 3.78
C ASP A 559 -21.71 3.27 4.28
N PRO A 560 -21.10 4.18 5.06
CA PRO A 560 -21.77 5.37 5.56
C PRO A 560 -21.89 6.43 4.47
N GLU A 561 -22.78 7.42 4.66
CA GLU A 561 -22.78 8.61 3.82
C GLU A 561 -21.44 9.35 3.95
N SER A 562 -20.74 9.50 2.85
CA SER A 562 -19.36 9.96 2.80
C SER A 562 -19.18 11.16 1.85
N ALA A 563 -17.94 11.58 1.63
CA ALA A 563 -17.62 12.69 0.73
C ALA A 563 -18.17 12.49 -0.69
N ARG A 564 -18.18 11.28 -1.20
CA ARG A 564 -18.65 10.94 -2.55
C ARG A 564 -20.14 11.24 -2.72
N GLU A 565 -20.99 10.79 -1.80
CA GLU A 565 -22.43 10.98 -1.84
C GLU A 565 -22.78 12.47 -1.68
N ILE A 566 -22.17 13.13 -0.68
CA ILE A 566 -22.43 14.54 -0.37
C ILE A 566 -22.03 15.43 -1.56
N LEU A 567 -20.84 15.24 -2.11
CA LEU A 567 -20.36 16.05 -3.24
C LEU A 567 -21.06 15.69 -4.55
N GLY A 568 -21.41 14.42 -4.75
CA GLY A 568 -22.22 13.96 -5.87
C GLY A 568 -23.56 14.67 -5.91
N ALA A 569 -24.28 14.72 -4.78
CA ALA A 569 -25.54 15.44 -4.65
C ALA A 569 -25.38 16.96 -4.90
N ARG A 570 -24.31 17.59 -4.38
CA ARG A 570 -24.01 19.02 -4.62
C ARG A 570 -23.75 19.33 -6.09
N MET A 571 -22.94 18.50 -6.76
CA MET A 571 -22.62 18.64 -8.18
C MET A 571 -23.86 18.44 -9.06
N GLN A 572 -24.71 17.45 -8.74
CA GLN A 572 -25.96 17.21 -9.45
C GLN A 572 -26.91 18.39 -9.31
N ALA A 573 -27.12 18.88 -8.08
CA ALA A 573 -27.95 20.05 -7.84
C ALA A 573 -27.46 21.31 -8.60
N ALA A 574 -26.14 21.52 -8.65
CA ALA A 574 -25.54 22.61 -9.42
C ALA A 574 -25.76 22.43 -10.93
N ALA A 575 -25.63 21.21 -11.45
CA ALA A 575 -25.88 20.91 -12.86
C ALA A 575 -27.35 21.14 -13.23
N ASP A 576 -28.31 20.69 -12.37
CA ASP A 576 -29.74 20.90 -12.57
C ASP A 576 -30.11 22.39 -12.53
N ALA A 577 -29.51 23.16 -11.59
CA ALA A 577 -29.71 24.60 -11.53
C ALA A 577 -29.19 25.33 -12.79
N ARG A 578 -28.03 24.90 -13.32
CA ARG A 578 -27.49 25.45 -14.59
C ARG A 578 -28.40 25.10 -15.78
N ALA A 579 -28.83 23.84 -15.87
CA ALA A 579 -29.75 23.43 -16.94
C ALA A 579 -31.06 24.20 -16.89
N ALA A 580 -31.61 24.44 -15.69
CA ALA A 580 -32.82 25.24 -15.50
C ALA A 580 -32.58 26.71 -15.88
N ALA A 581 -31.42 27.29 -15.53
CA ALA A 581 -31.06 28.68 -15.89
C ALA A 581 -30.87 28.83 -17.40
N GLU A 582 -30.21 27.88 -18.05
CA GLU A 582 -30.02 27.87 -19.51
C GLU A 582 -31.36 27.76 -20.25
N LYS A 583 -32.24 26.87 -19.78
CA LYS A 583 -33.60 26.74 -20.30
C LYS A 583 -34.43 28.02 -20.12
N ALA A 584 -34.38 28.63 -18.92
CA ALA A 584 -35.06 29.90 -18.67
C ALA A 584 -34.53 31.03 -19.57
N LYS A 585 -33.24 31.06 -19.85
CA LYS A 585 -32.61 32.02 -20.77
C LYS A 585 -33.08 31.78 -22.22
N GLN A 586 -33.16 30.53 -22.65
CA GLN A 586 -33.68 30.16 -23.96
C GLN A 586 -35.17 30.55 -24.10
N ASP A 587 -36.00 30.20 -23.13
CA ASP A 587 -37.43 30.54 -23.10
C ASP A 587 -37.65 32.08 -23.13
N ALA A 588 -36.78 32.84 -22.42
CA ALA A 588 -36.81 34.31 -22.45
C ALA A 588 -36.40 34.89 -23.82
N ALA A 589 -35.40 34.29 -24.48
CA ALA A 589 -34.99 34.66 -25.82
C ALA A 589 -36.10 34.40 -26.85
N ASP A 590 -36.73 33.23 -26.81
CA ASP A 590 -37.83 32.83 -27.66
C ASP A 590 -39.06 33.74 -27.46
N ALA A 591 -39.40 34.06 -26.20
CA ALA A 591 -40.48 35.01 -25.87
C ALA A 591 -40.19 36.44 -26.41
N ALA A 592 -38.92 36.90 -26.33
CA ALA A 592 -38.53 38.20 -26.86
C ALA A 592 -38.60 38.23 -28.40
N GLU A 593 -38.24 37.15 -29.09
CA GLU A 593 -38.37 37.02 -30.53
C GLU A 593 -39.83 37.00 -30.98
N TYR A 594 -40.67 36.19 -30.27
CA TYR A 594 -42.10 36.18 -30.50
C TYR A 594 -42.76 37.56 -30.31
N ALA A 595 -42.38 38.29 -29.25
CA ALA A 595 -42.86 39.64 -29.01
C ALA A 595 -42.45 40.62 -30.14
N LYS A 596 -41.22 40.53 -30.68
CA LYS A 596 -40.78 41.30 -31.86
C LYS A 596 -41.58 40.98 -33.12
N GLN A 597 -41.81 39.68 -33.37
CA GLN A 597 -42.60 39.23 -34.53
C GLN A 597 -44.02 39.73 -34.41
N LYS A 598 -44.65 39.62 -33.24
CA LYS A 598 -45.99 40.13 -32.96
C LYS A 598 -46.09 41.66 -33.17
N ALA A 599 -45.14 42.41 -32.61
CA ALA A 599 -45.08 43.88 -32.78
C ALA A 599 -44.91 44.27 -34.27
N ALA A 600 -44.13 43.54 -35.05
CA ALA A 600 -43.97 43.77 -36.50
C ALA A 600 -45.29 43.48 -37.25
N ILE A 601 -46.01 42.42 -36.90
CA ILE A 601 -47.32 42.07 -37.47
C ILE A 601 -48.34 43.15 -37.10
N ASP A 602 -48.43 43.56 -35.85
CA ASP A 602 -49.36 44.60 -35.37
C ASP A 602 -49.08 45.95 -36.10
N LYS A 603 -47.79 46.30 -36.28
CA LYS A 603 -47.39 47.49 -37.04
C LYS A 603 -47.83 47.38 -38.52
N ALA A 604 -47.60 46.27 -39.15
CA ALA A 604 -48.03 46.03 -40.55
C ALA A 604 -49.54 46.10 -40.69
N HIS A 605 -50.31 45.54 -39.75
CA HIS A 605 -51.79 45.68 -39.70
C HIS A 605 -52.23 47.13 -39.53
N ALA A 606 -51.62 47.88 -38.63
CA ALA A 606 -51.93 49.31 -38.41
C ALA A 606 -51.62 50.16 -39.65
N GLU A 607 -50.51 49.89 -40.34
CA GLU A 607 -50.15 50.56 -41.62
C GLU A 607 -51.15 50.20 -42.75
N ALA A 608 -51.53 48.90 -42.83
CA ALA A 608 -52.53 48.47 -43.80
C ALA A 608 -53.89 49.10 -43.55
N GLN A 609 -54.35 49.21 -42.30
CA GLN A 609 -55.58 49.94 -41.95
C GLN A 609 -55.50 51.43 -42.30
N LYS A 610 -54.39 52.11 -41.99
CA LYS A 610 -54.17 53.52 -42.36
C LYS A 610 -54.17 53.71 -43.88
N LYS A 611 -53.62 52.76 -44.62
CA LYS A 611 -53.64 52.80 -46.08
C LYS A 611 -55.04 52.57 -46.63
N ALA A 612 -55.80 51.59 -46.12
CA ALA A 612 -57.19 51.37 -46.45
C ALA A 612 -58.08 52.56 -46.12
N GLN A 613 -57.89 53.22 -44.97
CA GLN A 613 -58.60 54.45 -44.56
C GLN A 613 -58.32 55.58 -45.51
N ARG A 614 -57.05 55.81 -45.90
CA ARG A 614 -56.66 56.82 -46.89
C ARG A 614 -57.27 56.55 -48.24
N GLU A 615 -57.35 55.33 -48.68
CA GLU A 615 -57.94 54.91 -49.92
C GLU A 615 -59.48 55.14 -49.90
N TYR A 616 -60.15 54.76 -48.79
CA TYR A 616 -61.55 55.08 -48.55
C TYR A 616 -61.85 56.56 -48.55
N ASP A 617 -61.04 57.38 -47.87
CA ASP A 617 -61.18 58.86 -47.87
C ASP A 617 -60.96 59.47 -49.28
N ARG A 618 -60.08 58.85 -50.11
CA ARG A 618 -59.83 59.25 -51.47
C ARG A 618 -61.03 58.94 -52.38
N ILE A 619 -61.64 57.78 -52.22
CA ILE A 619 -62.87 57.40 -52.93
C ILE A 619 -64.03 58.31 -52.51
N LEU A 620 -64.20 58.56 -51.21
CA LEU A 620 -65.21 59.54 -50.76
C LEU A 620 -65.04 60.91 -51.34
N LYS A 621 -63.81 61.41 -51.39
CA LYS A 621 -63.52 62.73 -52.01
C LYS A 621 -63.73 62.75 -53.54
N SER A 622 -63.52 61.60 -54.24
CA SER A 622 -63.79 61.53 -55.69
C SER A 622 -65.27 61.41 -55.99
N THR A 623 -66.09 60.81 -55.09
CA THR A 623 -67.55 60.74 -55.23
C THR A 623 -68.28 62.01 -54.89
N ALA A 624 -67.69 62.86 -54.01
CA ALA A 624 -68.25 64.20 -53.65
C ALA A 624 -68.07 65.28 -54.69
N GLY A 625 -67.27 65.04 -55.74
CA GLY A 625 -66.94 66.01 -56.79
C GLY A 625 -67.74 65.91 -58.07
N SER A 626 -68.72 64.98 -58.20
CA SER A 626 -69.56 64.89 -59.48
C SER A 626 -71.04 64.82 -59.13
N SER A 627 -71.64 65.98 -58.79
CA SER A 627 -73.08 66.19 -58.89
C SER A 627 -73.45 66.91 -60.17
N ARG A 628 -73.68 66.15 -61.26
CA ARG A 628 -74.59 66.59 -62.29
C ARG A 628 -75.01 65.36 -63.20
N ARG A 629 -76.26 64.98 -63.00
CA ARG A 629 -77.17 64.28 -63.93
C ARG A 629 -76.76 62.96 -64.61
N SER A 630 -77.32 61.84 -64.31
CA SER A 630 -78.49 61.32 -64.97
C SER A 630 -78.73 59.83 -64.57
N SER A 631 -79.98 59.56 -64.32
CA SER A 631 -80.74 58.28 -64.44
C SER A 631 -80.05 56.91 -64.32
N ALA A 632 -80.62 56.14 -63.37
CA ALA A 632 -80.45 54.75 -63.07
C ALA A 632 -80.20 53.77 -64.25
N PRO A 633 -79.61 52.60 -64.00
CA PRO A 633 -80.34 51.54 -63.25
C PRO A 633 -79.46 50.78 -62.22
N THR A 634 -80.16 50.18 -61.29
CA THR A 634 -79.75 49.23 -60.29
C THR A 634 -78.98 48.03 -60.85
N ALA A 635 -77.80 47.77 -60.34
CA ALA A 635 -77.11 46.44 -60.37
C ALA A 635 -76.55 46.10 -58.98
N PRO A 636 -76.60 44.88 -58.56
CA PRO A 636 -76.36 44.47 -57.16
C PRO A 636 -74.89 44.50 -56.75
N LEU A 637 -74.69 44.81 -55.48
CA LEU A 637 -73.42 45.08 -54.81
C LEU A 637 -72.49 43.83 -54.64
N ASP A 638 -72.77 42.71 -55.34
CA ASP A 638 -72.01 41.47 -55.15
C ASP A 638 -70.83 41.27 -56.09
N ASP A 639 -70.57 42.19 -57.02
CA ASP A 639 -69.55 41.98 -58.05
C ASP A 639 -68.27 42.83 -57.87
N LEU A 640 -68.19 43.55 -56.74
CA LEU A 640 -67.00 44.45 -56.46
C LEU A 640 -66.04 43.91 -55.45
N LEU A 641 -66.28 42.74 -54.89
CA LEU A 641 -65.31 42.04 -54.03
C LEU A 641 -64.73 40.86 -54.81
N GLY A 642 -63.77 41.17 -55.60
CA GLY A 642 -62.97 40.22 -56.35
C GLY A 642 -62.51 39.02 -55.50
N ARG A 643 -63.04 37.85 -55.91
CA ARG A 643 -62.76 36.50 -55.32
C ARG A 643 -61.30 36.07 -55.35
N GLY A 644 -60.32 36.94 -55.44
CA GLY A 644 -58.91 36.59 -55.68
C GLY A 644 -57.94 36.75 -54.49
N THR A 645 -58.21 37.65 -53.56
CA THR A 645 -57.15 38.09 -52.62
C THR A 645 -57.27 37.56 -51.19
N THR A 646 -58.43 37.12 -50.75
CA THR A 646 -58.63 36.62 -49.39
C THR A 646 -58.25 35.13 -49.21
N LYS A 647 -58.28 34.30 -50.27
CA LYS A 647 -57.83 32.89 -50.19
C LYS A 647 -56.32 32.71 -50.20
N SER A 648 -55.55 33.66 -50.72
CA SER A 648 -54.08 33.57 -50.78
C SER A 648 -53.43 33.93 -49.45
N LEU A 649 -54.03 34.90 -48.70
CA LEU A 649 -53.45 35.30 -47.38
C LEU A 649 -53.79 34.32 -46.25
N VAL A 650 -54.96 33.71 -46.27
CA VAL A 650 -55.34 32.70 -45.23
C VAL A 650 -54.56 31.40 -45.40
N ASN A 651 -54.27 30.95 -46.62
CA ASN A 651 -53.48 29.76 -46.88
C ASN A 651 -51.96 29.92 -46.64
N GLY A 652 -51.43 31.14 -46.67
CA GLY A 652 -50.04 31.43 -46.32
C GLY A 652 -49.78 31.37 -44.84
N VAL A 653 -50.72 31.86 -44.03
CA VAL A 653 -50.58 31.91 -42.54
C VAL A 653 -50.81 30.51 -41.92
N ILE A 654 -51.69 29.69 -42.49
CA ILE A 654 -51.94 28.34 -41.97
C ILE A 654 -50.82 27.34 -42.31
N ARG A 655 -50.04 27.54 -43.39
CA ARG A 655 -48.86 26.70 -43.71
C ARG A 655 -47.62 27.06 -42.89
N GLY A 656 -47.54 28.25 -42.34
CA GLY A 656 -46.42 28.66 -41.47
C GLY A 656 -46.56 28.18 -40.04
N LEU A 657 -47.81 27.94 -39.54
CA LEU A 657 -48.07 27.62 -38.13
C LEU A 657 -48.17 26.12 -37.80
N PHE A 658 -48.30 25.25 -38.83
CA PHE A 658 -48.46 23.79 -38.62
C PHE A 658 -47.47 22.93 -39.41
N GLY A 659 -46.31 23.50 -39.77
CA GLY A 659 -45.24 22.73 -40.38
C GLY A 659 -44.45 21.89 -39.36
N THR A 660 -45.01 20.82 -38.90
CA THR A 660 -44.29 19.79 -38.14
C THR A 660 -43.28 19.09 -39.05
N GLY A 661 -42.04 19.49 -38.97
CA GLY A 661 -40.91 18.80 -39.58
C GLY A 661 -40.52 17.55 -38.80
N ARG A 662 -41.01 16.41 -39.23
CA ARG A 662 -40.44 15.11 -38.91
C ARG A 662 -39.22 14.91 -39.79
N ARG A 663 -38.00 14.76 -39.20
CA ARG A 663 -36.93 13.92 -39.79
C ARG A 663 -35.83 13.70 -38.78
N ARG A 664 -35.67 12.47 -38.46
CA ARG A 664 -34.58 11.50 -38.21
C ARG A 664 -33.50 11.92 -37.24
#